data_005bfd38565065114d318b6a1ff47bbb
#
_entry.id   005bfd38565065114d318b6a1ff47bbb
#
_cell.length_a   1.000
_cell.length_b   1.000
_cell.length_c   1.000
_cell.angle_alpha   90.00
_cell.angle_beta   90.00
_cell.angle_gamma   90.00
#
_symmetry.space_group_name_H-M   'P 1'
#
loop_
_entity.id
_entity.type
_entity.pdbx_description
1 polymer ?
#
loop_
_entity_poly.entity_id
_entity_poly.type
_entity_poly.pdbx_seq_one_letter_code
_entity_poly.pdbx_strand_id
1 'polypeptide(L)'
;MTTYSYNANTNVLEWVKYPNDTDTTRTNYTYDSMYRLATAAATTNTGSALSATYTYTDDLLTKLQTATTAYHFAYGDFALRSSIQVGSTTLASYTYTADRNRYLQQLTYGNQDFVRYAYDSYGRLTGQTYEDGSTVTYAYDNTGALAPVPDSASGIKTTYYYDLTDRLIQYAETGTGHSHAVGYVYDRENKLTSLTEKINGTAFTTSYTYDDDNRVSSITDRGITESYTYDAYGRVTQKVTKNGSATVLTETYTYRTVSGKPTGQIATHRSVSSGRTVTYTYNYDANGNITSVSDGTHTTTYVYDSANQLTRENNQAEGVTRTFTYDRAGNMTAWTEYAYTTGTLGAATATHGYTYGNSNWRDQLTAWNGNTITSDTIGNMLSDGTRTYTWRNGRELATVTKGGVTWTNTYNADGIRTKRTNGTNTYSYIYNGGRLSQMTVDGTVMNFAYDASGTPMAVTYGGATYYYATNIQGDVVAILNASGTAVVTYTYDAWGNILTTTGTLASTLGTHNPLRYRGYVYDQETGLYYLQSRYYNPEMGRFLSADSLVSTGQGILGNNMFAYCLNNPVCHADPSGHMVAFDMFIQALDGDGSDQEYDDESELAKKLKKSHALLQLFEENVEKFIASNAKDYCIYHGTFSTYSGTTFADKDLALSVGAANYTMTITKETRTAGFLWIKQEQTRYVATVIVHDIYDFTEWRDGSSFGSIMNNIAYIGQIMGYIKAYRWQAVFTIATDWE
;
A
#
# COMPACT_ATOMS: atom_id res chain seq x y z
N MET A 1 4.01 -22.02 15.40
CA MET A 1 4.18 -22.30 13.95
C MET A 1 2.81 -22.31 13.33
N THR A 2 2.61 -21.56 12.27
CA THR A 2 1.37 -21.63 11.48
C THR A 2 1.27 -23.00 10.83
N THR A 3 0.11 -23.60 10.86
CA THR A 3 -0.15 -24.94 10.32
C THR A 3 -1.20 -24.82 9.22
N TYR A 4 -0.96 -25.49 8.11
CA TYR A 4 -1.83 -25.52 6.94
C TYR A 4 -2.31 -26.97 6.72
N SER A 5 -3.56 -27.15 6.34
CA SER A 5 -4.10 -28.43 5.90
C SER A 5 -4.60 -28.34 4.48
N TYR A 6 -4.20 -29.27 3.69
CA TYR A 6 -4.62 -29.39 2.29
C TYR A 6 -5.39 -30.70 2.08
N ASN A 7 -6.39 -30.64 1.24
CA ASN A 7 -7.13 -31.84 0.84
C ASN A 7 -6.21 -32.80 0.08
N ALA A 8 -6.14 -34.06 0.53
CA ALA A 8 -5.20 -35.05 -0.02
C ALA A 8 -5.44 -35.40 -1.51
N ASN A 9 -6.66 -35.23 -2.01
CA ASN A 9 -7.01 -35.59 -3.39
C ASN A 9 -6.95 -34.40 -4.36
N THR A 10 -7.26 -33.20 -3.87
CA THR A 10 -7.44 -31.99 -4.71
C THR A 10 -6.35 -30.94 -4.47
N ASN A 11 -5.56 -31.11 -3.43
CA ASN A 11 -4.50 -30.18 -3.01
C ASN A 11 -4.97 -28.74 -2.76
N VAL A 12 -6.26 -28.52 -2.44
CA VAL A 12 -6.76 -27.21 -2.04
C VAL A 12 -6.59 -27.02 -0.54
N LEU A 13 -6.37 -25.77 -0.11
CA LEU A 13 -6.21 -25.39 1.30
C LEU A 13 -7.54 -25.55 2.05
N GLU A 14 -7.60 -26.44 3.04
CA GLU A 14 -8.82 -26.66 3.83
C GLU A 14 -8.90 -25.75 5.03
N TRP A 15 -7.78 -25.50 5.69
CA TRP A 15 -7.72 -24.57 6.82
C TRP A 15 -6.32 -24.06 7.11
N VAL A 16 -6.28 -22.91 7.76
CA VAL A 16 -5.07 -22.32 8.35
C VAL A 16 -5.30 -22.17 9.86
N LYS A 17 -4.34 -22.64 10.65
CA LYS A 17 -4.31 -22.47 12.10
C LYS A 17 -3.06 -21.70 12.49
N TYR A 18 -3.25 -20.47 12.95
CA TYR A 18 -2.17 -19.66 13.47
C TYR A 18 -1.74 -20.17 14.85
N PRO A 19 -0.55 -19.81 15.36
CA PRO A 19 -0.01 -20.38 16.59
C PRO A 19 -0.88 -20.18 17.85
N ASN A 20 -1.66 -19.10 17.90
CA ASN A 20 -2.60 -18.83 19.00
C ASN A 20 -3.97 -19.49 18.81
N ASP A 21 -4.23 -20.07 17.64
CA ASP A 21 -5.51 -20.70 17.34
C ASP A 21 -5.62 -22.08 17.98
N THR A 22 -6.86 -22.44 18.25
CA THR A 22 -7.30 -23.80 18.54
C THR A 22 -7.90 -24.44 17.28
N ASP A 23 -8.34 -25.68 17.35
CA ASP A 23 -9.06 -26.31 16.24
C ASP A 23 -10.44 -25.68 15.99
N THR A 24 -10.96 -24.92 16.96
CA THR A 24 -12.25 -24.24 16.84
C THR A 24 -12.11 -22.79 16.37
N THR A 25 -10.92 -22.16 16.48
CA THR A 25 -10.70 -20.75 16.07
C THR A 25 -9.93 -20.60 14.77
N ARG A 26 -9.42 -21.69 14.19
CA ARG A 26 -8.74 -21.69 12.89
C ARG A 26 -9.65 -21.19 11.77
N THR A 27 -9.07 -20.65 10.71
CA THR A 27 -9.81 -20.27 9.50
C THR A 27 -10.00 -21.49 8.59
N ASN A 28 -11.23 -21.83 8.28
CA ASN A 28 -11.61 -22.94 7.40
C ASN A 28 -12.05 -22.40 6.05
N TYR A 29 -11.70 -23.13 4.98
CA TYR A 29 -12.01 -22.81 3.60
C TYR A 29 -12.81 -23.94 2.96
N THR A 30 -13.79 -23.61 2.16
CA THR A 30 -14.48 -24.56 1.29
C THR A 30 -14.43 -24.05 -0.14
N TYR A 31 -14.60 -24.98 -1.09
CA TYR A 31 -14.49 -24.71 -2.52
C TYR A 31 -15.71 -25.25 -3.24
N ASP A 32 -16.05 -24.65 -4.37
CA ASP A 32 -17.07 -25.18 -5.28
C ASP A 32 -16.53 -26.35 -6.11
N SER A 33 -17.36 -26.90 -7.01
CA SER A 33 -16.98 -28.02 -7.88
C SER A 33 -15.88 -27.70 -8.89
N MET A 34 -15.58 -26.41 -9.11
CA MET A 34 -14.50 -25.91 -9.97
C MET A 34 -13.26 -25.47 -9.16
N TYR A 35 -13.21 -25.85 -7.89
CA TYR A 35 -12.12 -25.49 -6.96
C TYR A 35 -11.93 -23.99 -6.73
N ARG A 36 -12.96 -23.15 -6.95
CA ARG A 36 -12.94 -21.74 -6.57
C ARG A 36 -13.37 -21.60 -5.11
N LEU A 37 -12.80 -20.63 -4.40
CA LEU A 37 -13.12 -20.37 -2.99
C LEU A 37 -14.62 -20.08 -2.81
N ALA A 38 -15.32 -20.95 -2.12
CA ALA A 38 -16.76 -20.80 -1.83
C ALA A 38 -16.99 -20.13 -0.46
N THR A 39 -16.25 -20.54 0.57
CA THR A 39 -16.34 -19.91 1.90
C THR A 39 -14.99 -19.78 2.57
N ALA A 40 -14.82 -18.72 3.35
CA ALA A 40 -13.81 -18.58 4.37
C ALA A 40 -14.52 -18.29 5.69
N ALA A 41 -14.24 -19.06 6.76
CA ALA A 41 -14.94 -18.92 8.04
C ALA A 41 -14.00 -19.19 9.21
N ALA A 42 -14.09 -18.33 10.23
CA ALA A 42 -13.38 -18.47 11.51
C ALA A 42 -14.33 -18.12 12.66
N THR A 43 -14.09 -18.73 13.82
CA THR A 43 -14.77 -18.31 15.06
C THR A 43 -13.72 -17.72 15.98
N THR A 44 -13.93 -16.51 16.47
CA THR A 44 -12.99 -15.89 17.41
C THR A 44 -13.09 -16.54 18.79
N ASN A 45 -12.05 -16.45 19.59
CA ASN A 45 -12.07 -16.89 20.99
C ASN A 45 -13.05 -16.07 21.86
N THR A 46 -13.55 -14.95 21.36
CA THR A 46 -14.66 -14.16 21.95
C THR A 46 -16.04 -14.66 21.52
N GLY A 47 -16.11 -15.70 20.66
CA GLY A 47 -17.34 -16.32 20.19
C GLY A 47 -17.95 -15.69 18.93
N SER A 48 -17.29 -14.69 18.32
CA SER A 48 -17.76 -14.11 17.07
C SER A 48 -17.46 -15.03 15.87
N ALA A 49 -18.50 -15.34 15.09
CA ALA A 49 -18.36 -16.12 13.86
C ALA A 49 -18.10 -15.19 12.66
N LEU A 50 -16.85 -15.07 12.25
CA LEU A 50 -16.44 -14.34 11.04
C LEU A 50 -16.67 -15.24 9.82
N SER A 51 -17.22 -14.69 8.74
CA SER A 51 -17.38 -15.46 7.48
C SER A 51 -17.42 -14.57 6.26
N ALA A 52 -16.92 -15.13 5.16
CA ALA A 52 -17.10 -14.62 3.81
C ALA A 52 -17.54 -15.79 2.91
N THR A 53 -18.57 -15.57 2.10
CA THR A 53 -19.07 -16.54 1.11
C THR A 53 -19.00 -15.92 -0.28
N TYR A 54 -18.47 -16.65 -1.21
CA TYR A 54 -18.25 -16.24 -2.60
C TYR A 54 -19.18 -17.03 -3.51
N THR A 55 -19.92 -16.35 -4.36
CA THR A 55 -20.83 -16.98 -5.34
C THR A 55 -20.40 -16.59 -6.73
N TYR A 56 -20.32 -17.57 -7.60
CA TYR A 56 -19.89 -17.39 -8.98
C TYR A 56 -21.02 -17.77 -9.94
N THR A 57 -21.08 -17.08 -11.07
CA THR A 57 -21.86 -17.47 -12.25
C THR A 57 -20.87 -17.59 -13.40
N ASP A 58 -20.83 -18.73 -14.04
CA ASP A 58 -19.72 -19.10 -14.91
C ASP A 58 -18.38 -18.95 -14.15
N ASP A 59 -17.42 -18.21 -14.63
CA ASP A 59 -16.15 -17.97 -13.91
C ASP A 59 -16.10 -16.61 -13.19
N LEU A 60 -17.20 -15.89 -13.14
CA LEU A 60 -17.27 -14.55 -12.59
C LEU A 60 -17.80 -14.52 -11.16
N LEU A 61 -17.13 -13.81 -10.26
CA LEU A 61 -17.62 -13.57 -8.91
C LEU A 61 -18.83 -12.64 -8.97
N THR A 62 -20.03 -13.15 -8.69
CA THR A 62 -21.27 -12.38 -8.75
C THR A 62 -21.73 -11.91 -7.37
N LYS A 63 -21.25 -12.54 -6.28
CA LYS A 63 -21.60 -12.13 -4.93
C LYS A 63 -20.47 -12.43 -3.95
N LEU A 64 -20.18 -11.46 -3.08
CA LEU A 64 -19.42 -11.62 -1.84
C LEU A 64 -20.36 -11.31 -0.67
N GLN A 65 -20.57 -12.30 0.19
CA GLN A 65 -21.40 -12.18 1.38
C GLN A 65 -20.52 -12.28 2.62
N THR A 66 -20.37 -11.20 3.37
CA THR A 66 -19.82 -11.23 4.73
C THR A 66 -20.87 -11.70 5.74
N ALA A 67 -20.51 -11.83 7.01
CA ALA A 67 -21.46 -12.18 8.06
C ALA A 67 -22.66 -11.20 8.18
N THR A 68 -22.52 -9.97 7.70
CA THR A 68 -23.50 -8.88 7.87
C THR A 68 -23.93 -8.23 6.57
N THR A 69 -23.07 -8.19 5.55
CA THR A 69 -23.23 -7.36 4.34
C THR A 69 -23.08 -8.20 3.07
N ALA A 70 -23.90 -7.93 2.06
CA ALA A 70 -23.81 -8.56 0.73
C ALA A 70 -23.39 -7.56 -0.32
N TYR A 71 -22.31 -7.86 -1.03
CA TYR A 71 -21.85 -7.16 -2.22
C TYR A 71 -22.21 -7.96 -3.46
N HIS A 72 -22.76 -7.30 -4.47
CA HIS A 72 -23.16 -7.90 -5.74
C HIS A 72 -22.36 -7.28 -6.87
N PHE A 73 -21.89 -8.12 -7.77
CA PHE A 73 -21.14 -7.74 -8.95
C PHE A 73 -21.92 -8.18 -10.19
N ALA A 74 -22.33 -7.22 -11.02
CA ALA A 74 -22.97 -7.51 -12.29
C ALA A 74 -21.95 -7.36 -13.42
N TYR A 75 -22.14 -8.14 -14.46
CA TYR A 75 -21.32 -8.13 -15.65
C TYR A 75 -22.19 -8.02 -16.89
N GLY A 76 -21.70 -7.32 -17.90
CA GLY A 76 -22.30 -7.24 -19.22
C GLY A 76 -21.61 -8.18 -20.20
N ASP A 77 -21.74 -7.86 -21.47
CA ASP A 77 -21.07 -8.59 -22.56
C ASP A 77 -19.56 -8.67 -22.33
N PHE A 78 -18.95 -9.78 -22.77
CA PHE A 78 -17.51 -10.03 -22.65
C PHE A 78 -16.98 -10.09 -21.21
N ALA A 79 -17.84 -10.45 -20.24
CA ALA A 79 -17.50 -10.54 -18.83
C ALA A 79 -17.01 -9.21 -18.20
N LEU A 80 -17.32 -8.07 -18.82
CA LEU A 80 -16.96 -6.77 -18.30
C LEU A 80 -17.89 -6.37 -17.15
N ARG A 81 -17.31 -5.87 -16.05
CA ARG A 81 -18.08 -5.47 -14.88
C ARG A 81 -19.00 -4.30 -15.21
N SER A 82 -20.30 -4.44 -15.03
CA SER A 82 -21.29 -3.39 -15.29
C SER A 82 -21.71 -2.65 -14.02
N SER A 83 -21.68 -3.29 -12.84
CA SER A 83 -21.95 -2.60 -11.58
C SER A 83 -21.41 -3.33 -10.35
N ILE A 84 -21.25 -2.55 -9.27
CA ILE A 84 -21.03 -3.02 -7.91
C ILE A 84 -22.18 -2.48 -7.04
N GLN A 85 -22.80 -3.34 -6.25
CA GLN A 85 -23.88 -2.98 -5.34
C GLN A 85 -23.62 -3.52 -3.94
N VAL A 86 -24.15 -2.84 -2.92
CA VAL A 86 -24.26 -3.33 -1.55
C VAL A 86 -25.72 -3.39 -1.17
N GLY A 87 -26.23 -4.59 -0.87
CA GLY A 87 -27.68 -4.81 -0.77
C GLY A 87 -28.37 -4.38 -2.08
N SER A 88 -29.26 -3.39 -2.01
CA SER A 88 -29.92 -2.77 -3.17
C SER A 88 -29.31 -1.44 -3.62
N THR A 89 -28.24 -0.98 -2.95
CA THR A 89 -27.62 0.32 -3.21
C THR A 89 -26.46 0.16 -4.21
N THR A 90 -26.50 0.85 -5.33
CA THR A 90 -25.41 0.88 -6.30
C THR A 90 -24.26 1.72 -5.74
N LEU A 91 -23.05 1.13 -5.68
CA LEU A 91 -21.81 1.83 -5.33
C LEU A 91 -21.14 2.42 -6.55
N ALA A 92 -21.13 1.66 -7.65
CA ALA A 92 -20.51 2.06 -8.91
C ALA A 92 -21.19 1.36 -10.09
N SER A 93 -21.22 2.03 -11.25
CA SER A 93 -21.60 1.45 -12.53
C SER A 93 -20.58 1.84 -13.60
N TYR A 94 -20.40 0.94 -14.57
CA TYR A 94 -19.34 1.02 -15.57
C TYR A 94 -19.94 0.92 -16.96
N THR A 95 -19.50 1.78 -17.88
CA THR A 95 -19.81 1.66 -19.30
C THR A 95 -18.52 1.59 -20.10
N TYR A 96 -18.56 0.93 -21.22
CA TYR A 96 -17.39 0.65 -22.05
C TYR A 96 -17.61 1.14 -23.49
N THR A 97 -16.52 1.38 -24.20
CA THR A 97 -16.58 1.76 -25.61
C THR A 97 -17.23 0.65 -26.45
N ALA A 98 -17.91 1.03 -27.51
CA ALA A 98 -18.61 0.09 -28.38
C ALA A 98 -17.67 -0.63 -29.37
N ASP A 99 -16.42 -0.21 -29.50
CA ASP A 99 -15.43 -0.80 -30.39
C ASP A 99 -14.95 -2.19 -29.87
N ARG A 100 -14.08 -2.85 -30.63
CA ARG A 100 -13.55 -4.16 -30.25
C ARG A 100 -12.74 -4.17 -28.96
N ASN A 101 -12.16 -3.03 -28.57
CA ASN A 101 -11.22 -2.92 -27.45
C ASN A 101 -11.94 -2.82 -26.11
N ARG A 102 -13.21 -2.36 -26.09
CA ARG A 102 -14.05 -2.27 -24.90
C ARG A 102 -13.38 -1.55 -23.72
N TYR A 103 -12.74 -0.41 -23.99
CA TYR A 103 -12.15 0.41 -22.94
C TYR A 103 -13.22 0.97 -22.00
N LEU A 104 -12.87 1.16 -20.72
CA LEU A 104 -13.76 1.81 -19.74
C LEU A 104 -14.06 3.24 -20.22
N GLN A 105 -15.32 3.51 -20.55
CA GLN A 105 -15.75 4.81 -21.04
C GLN A 105 -16.19 5.74 -19.92
N GLN A 106 -16.93 5.21 -18.94
CA GLN A 106 -17.38 5.97 -17.79
C GLN A 106 -17.52 5.07 -16.56
N LEU A 107 -17.04 5.57 -15.42
CA LEU A 107 -17.37 5.15 -14.08
C LEU A 107 -18.38 6.16 -13.51
N THR A 108 -19.55 5.69 -13.07
CA THR A 108 -20.52 6.51 -12.35
C THR A 108 -20.67 5.96 -10.94
N TYR A 109 -20.45 6.80 -9.95
CA TYR A 109 -20.63 6.45 -8.54
C TYR A 109 -22.12 6.52 -8.15
N GLY A 110 -22.49 5.81 -7.10
CA GLY A 110 -23.87 5.77 -6.61
C GLY A 110 -24.42 7.11 -6.09
N ASN A 111 -23.54 8.07 -5.77
CA ASN A 111 -23.87 9.45 -5.45
C ASN A 111 -24.04 10.36 -6.68
N GLN A 112 -23.95 9.80 -7.88
CA GLN A 112 -24.06 10.41 -9.21
C GLN A 112 -22.81 11.13 -9.70
N ASP A 113 -21.75 11.25 -8.93
CA ASP A 113 -20.46 11.69 -9.44
C ASP A 113 -19.98 10.73 -10.53
N PHE A 114 -19.22 11.22 -11.49
CA PHE A 114 -18.69 10.37 -12.55
C PHE A 114 -17.29 10.77 -12.99
N VAL A 115 -16.60 9.81 -13.62
CA VAL A 115 -15.37 10.03 -14.37
C VAL A 115 -15.56 9.43 -15.76
N ARG A 116 -15.35 10.22 -16.81
CA ARG A 116 -15.32 9.78 -18.21
C ARG A 116 -13.90 9.69 -18.69
N TYR A 117 -13.63 8.66 -19.46
CA TYR A 117 -12.31 8.33 -20.00
C TYR A 117 -12.29 8.46 -21.51
N ALA A 118 -11.24 9.06 -22.04
CA ALA A 118 -10.99 9.16 -23.48
C ALA A 118 -9.68 8.44 -23.83
N TYR A 119 -9.63 7.83 -25.02
CA TYR A 119 -8.50 7.03 -25.47
C TYR A 119 -8.10 7.42 -26.89
N ASP A 120 -6.83 7.24 -27.23
CA ASP A 120 -6.33 7.37 -28.59
C ASP A 120 -6.55 6.07 -29.41
N SER A 121 -6.12 6.08 -30.66
CA SER A 121 -6.24 4.93 -31.56
C SER A 121 -5.39 3.72 -31.14
N TYR A 122 -4.42 3.90 -30.26
CA TYR A 122 -3.59 2.84 -29.68
C TYR A 122 -4.17 2.29 -28.37
N GLY A 123 -5.25 2.88 -27.86
CA GLY A 123 -5.89 2.50 -26.60
C GLY A 123 -5.27 3.11 -25.37
N ARG A 124 -4.40 4.10 -25.52
CA ARG A 124 -3.81 4.82 -24.40
C ARG A 124 -4.78 5.89 -23.90
N LEU A 125 -4.87 6.07 -22.58
CA LEU A 125 -5.74 7.06 -21.94
C LEU A 125 -5.29 8.48 -22.33
N THR A 126 -6.16 9.25 -22.98
CA THR A 126 -5.87 10.64 -23.38
C THR A 126 -6.59 11.69 -22.55
N GLY A 127 -7.58 11.29 -21.75
CA GLY A 127 -8.28 12.24 -20.90
C GLY A 127 -9.21 11.62 -19.89
N GLN A 128 -9.38 12.36 -18.81
CA GLN A 128 -10.42 12.14 -17.81
C GLN A 128 -11.25 13.41 -17.70
N THR A 129 -12.57 13.28 -17.59
CA THR A 129 -13.49 14.39 -17.33
C THR A 129 -14.37 14.02 -16.13
N TYR A 130 -14.36 14.89 -15.14
CA TYR A 130 -15.13 14.73 -13.91
C TYR A 130 -16.50 15.40 -14.00
N GLU A 131 -17.37 15.12 -13.07
CA GLU A 131 -18.74 15.61 -13.00
C GLU A 131 -18.79 17.15 -12.90
N ASP A 132 -17.86 17.78 -12.19
CA ASP A 132 -17.73 19.24 -12.07
C ASP A 132 -17.20 19.93 -13.36
N GLY A 133 -16.93 19.15 -14.41
CA GLY A 133 -16.37 19.62 -15.68
C GLY A 133 -14.87 19.79 -15.68
N SER A 134 -14.18 19.51 -14.59
CA SER A 134 -12.72 19.51 -14.56
C SER A 134 -12.16 18.36 -15.39
N THR A 135 -10.95 18.55 -15.94
CA THR A 135 -10.32 17.59 -16.84
C THR A 135 -8.86 17.35 -16.50
N VAL A 136 -8.41 16.11 -16.70
CA VAL A 136 -7.01 15.73 -16.78
C VAL A 136 -6.75 15.25 -18.20
N THR A 137 -5.70 15.75 -18.84
CA THR A 137 -5.36 15.39 -20.22
C THR A 137 -4.00 14.71 -20.25
N TYR A 138 -3.91 13.58 -20.93
CA TYR A 138 -2.69 12.79 -21.10
C TYR A 138 -2.20 12.89 -22.55
N ALA A 139 -0.92 13.10 -22.71
CA ALA A 139 -0.27 13.05 -24.02
C ALA A 139 0.89 12.03 -23.96
N TYR A 140 1.29 11.56 -25.12
CA TYR A 140 2.36 10.57 -25.24
C TYR A 140 3.33 11.02 -26.34
N ASP A 141 4.60 10.75 -26.14
CA ASP A 141 5.60 10.98 -27.16
C ASP A 141 5.61 9.89 -28.24
N ASN A 142 6.53 9.98 -29.19
CA ASN A 142 6.64 9.02 -30.29
C ASN A 142 7.11 7.62 -29.86
N THR A 143 7.66 7.47 -28.66
CA THR A 143 8.07 6.18 -28.06
C THR A 143 6.93 5.54 -27.29
N GLY A 144 5.86 6.31 -27.00
CA GLY A 144 4.74 5.87 -26.16
C GLY A 144 4.88 6.26 -24.70
N ALA A 145 5.95 6.95 -24.32
CA ALA A 145 6.14 7.45 -22.98
C ALA A 145 5.19 8.61 -22.66
N LEU A 146 4.75 8.70 -21.39
CA LEU A 146 3.82 9.74 -20.94
C LEU A 146 4.47 11.12 -21.05
N ALA A 147 3.83 12.00 -21.78
CA ALA A 147 4.19 13.41 -21.99
C ALA A 147 3.48 14.31 -20.94
N PRO A 148 3.40 15.64 -21.12
CA PRO A 148 2.76 16.53 -20.15
C PRO A 148 1.29 16.17 -19.84
N VAL A 149 0.95 16.21 -18.55
CA VAL A 149 -0.39 15.93 -17.99
C VAL A 149 -0.94 17.21 -17.34
N PRO A 150 -1.68 18.07 -18.06
CA PRO A 150 -2.39 19.20 -17.45
C PRO A 150 -3.66 18.75 -16.73
N ASP A 151 -3.85 19.29 -15.53
CA ASP A 151 -5.04 19.12 -14.70
C ASP A 151 -5.73 20.49 -14.53
N SER A 152 -6.96 20.62 -14.98
CA SER A 152 -7.70 21.86 -14.91
C SER A 152 -8.24 22.18 -13.51
N ALA A 153 -8.42 21.19 -12.65
CA ALA A 153 -8.96 21.38 -11.31
C ALA A 153 -7.93 22.01 -10.37
N SER A 154 -6.70 21.51 -10.38
CA SER A 154 -5.59 22.07 -9.58
C SER A 154 -4.86 23.21 -10.29
N GLY A 155 -4.98 23.31 -11.63
CA GLY A 155 -4.18 24.20 -12.47
C GLY A 155 -2.70 23.78 -12.54
N ILE A 156 -2.38 22.55 -12.16
CA ILE A 156 -1.04 21.98 -12.22
C ILE A 156 -0.86 21.20 -13.52
N LYS A 157 0.29 21.35 -14.14
CA LYS A 157 0.74 20.56 -15.27
C LYS A 157 1.94 19.73 -14.85
N THR A 158 1.84 18.41 -14.96
CA THR A 158 2.94 17.49 -14.73
C THR A 158 3.61 17.09 -16.05
N THR A 159 4.92 17.03 -16.08
CA THR A 159 5.72 16.64 -17.25
C THR A 159 6.74 15.59 -16.82
N TYR A 160 6.84 14.50 -17.58
CA TYR A 160 7.75 13.40 -17.32
C TYR A 160 8.86 13.35 -18.36
N TYR A 161 10.06 12.93 -17.94
CA TYR A 161 11.23 12.78 -18.81
C TYR A 161 11.87 11.42 -18.53
N TYR A 162 12.17 10.70 -19.60
CA TYR A 162 12.73 9.35 -19.54
C TYR A 162 14.09 9.31 -20.24
N ASP A 163 14.95 8.38 -19.84
CA ASP A 163 16.18 8.09 -20.55
C ASP A 163 15.96 7.13 -21.73
N LEU A 164 17.05 6.75 -22.41
CA LEU A 164 16.98 5.83 -23.57
C LEU A 164 16.57 4.39 -23.23
N THR A 165 16.50 4.06 -21.95
CA THR A 165 16.07 2.75 -21.42
C THR A 165 14.71 2.85 -20.75
N ASP A 166 13.94 3.91 -21.04
CA ASP A 166 12.60 4.20 -20.49
C ASP A 166 12.53 4.35 -18.97
N ARG A 167 13.68 4.64 -18.29
CA ARG A 167 13.67 4.96 -16.87
C ARG A 167 13.28 6.43 -16.68
N LEU A 168 12.42 6.70 -15.70
CA LEU A 168 12.07 8.06 -15.31
C LEU A 168 13.30 8.77 -14.74
N ILE A 169 13.79 9.79 -15.43
CA ILE A 169 14.94 10.60 -14.99
C ILE A 169 14.53 11.95 -14.40
N GLN A 170 13.33 12.42 -14.72
CA GLN A 170 12.78 13.63 -14.11
C GLN A 170 11.27 13.69 -14.28
N TYR A 171 10.59 14.24 -13.27
CA TYR A 171 9.27 14.83 -13.48
C TYR A 171 9.26 16.28 -12.98
N ALA A 172 8.33 17.08 -13.50
CA ALA A 172 8.17 18.49 -13.12
C ALA A 172 6.70 18.88 -13.10
N GLU A 173 6.28 19.52 -12.04
CA GLU A 173 4.95 20.10 -11.84
C GLU A 173 5.05 21.64 -11.89
N THR A 174 4.19 22.26 -12.67
CA THR A 174 4.13 23.71 -12.81
C THR A 174 2.69 24.19 -12.75
N GLY A 175 2.44 25.28 -12.01
CA GLY A 175 1.14 25.90 -11.84
C GLY A 175 1.27 27.26 -11.19
N THR A 176 0.16 27.97 -11.02
CA THR A 176 0.18 29.28 -10.35
C THR A 176 0.60 29.13 -8.90
N GLY A 177 1.79 29.66 -8.54
CA GLY A 177 2.35 29.56 -7.20
C GLY A 177 2.83 28.14 -6.83
N HIS A 178 2.94 27.23 -7.82
CA HIS A 178 3.44 25.87 -7.65
C HIS A 178 4.53 25.58 -8.68
N SER A 179 5.71 25.24 -8.22
CA SER A 179 6.81 24.75 -9.05
C SER A 179 7.57 23.68 -8.30
N HIS A 180 7.47 22.44 -8.78
CA HIS A 180 8.13 21.29 -8.17
C HIS A 180 8.74 20.45 -9.28
N ALA A 181 9.98 20.01 -9.11
CA ALA A 181 10.62 19.09 -10.03
C ALA A 181 11.53 18.15 -9.28
N VAL A 182 11.57 16.90 -9.71
CA VAL A 182 12.46 15.86 -9.14
C VAL A 182 13.23 15.22 -10.28
N GLY A 183 14.57 15.29 -10.19
CA GLY A 183 15.47 14.62 -11.12
C GLY A 183 16.19 13.47 -10.42
N TYR A 184 16.33 12.35 -11.10
CA TYR A 184 16.91 11.10 -10.59
C TYR A 184 18.22 10.78 -11.30
N VAL A 185 19.19 10.29 -10.55
CA VAL A 185 20.50 9.84 -11.09
C VAL A 185 20.73 8.40 -10.64
N TYR A 186 20.96 7.54 -11.62
CA TYR A 186 21.20 6.12 -11.39
C TYR A 186 22.64 5.76 -11.76
N ASP A 187 23.20 4.78 -11.08
CA ASP A 187 24.47 4.18 -11.45
C ASP A 187 24.32 3.18 -12.63
N ARG A 188 25.41 2.50 -12.97
CA ARG A 188 25.40 1.50 -14.05
C ARG A 188 24.64 0.21 -13.70
N GLU A 189 24.38 -0.01 -12.41
CA GLU A 189 23.63 -1.15 -11.87
C GLU A 189 22.16 -0.81 -11.61
N ASN A 190 21.70 0.35 -12.13
CA ASN A 190 20.34 0.89 -11.95
C ASN A 190 19.98 1.30 -10.52
N LYS A 191 20.96 1.43 -9.62
CA LYS A 191 20.71 1.92 -8.27
C LYS A 191 20.60 3.45 -8.27
N LEU A 192 19.62 4.01 -7.52
CA LEU A 192 19.45 5.44 -7.35
C LEU A 192 20.59 6.00 -6.50
N THR A 193 21.52 6.74 -7.11
CA THR A 193 22.64 7.37 -6.38
C THR A 193 22.32 8.73 -5.84
N SER A 194 21.46 9.46 -6.52
CA SER A 194 20.92 10.72 -6.00
C SER A 194 19.61 11.12 -6.66
N LEU A 195 18.85 11.94 -5.95
CA LEU A 195 17.75 12.70 -6.51
C LEU A 195 17.94 14.19 -6.16
N THR A 196 17.52 15.06 -7.07
CA THR A 196 17.47 16.50 -6.82
C THR A 196 16.04 16.97 -6.93
N GLU A 197 15.49 17.40 -5.80
CA GLU A 197 14.16 17.98 -5.69
C GLU A 197 14.27 19.50 -5.73
N LYS A 198 13.56 20.15 -6.64
CA LYS A 198 13.52 21.59 -6.78
C LYS A 198 12.13 22.09 -6.46
N ILE A 199 11.99 22.84 -5.38
CA ILE A 199 10.72 23.38 -4.89
C ILE A 199 10.77 24.90 -4.95
N ASN A 200 9.89 25.50 -5.75
CA ASN A 200 9.78 26.96 -5.92
C ASN A 200 11.15 27.63 -6.18
N GLY A 201 12.00 26.98 -6.96
CA GLY A 201 13.33 27.46 -7.33
C GLY A 201 14.48 27.04 -6.38
N THR A 202 14.19 26.56 -5.17
CA THR A 202 15.18 26.04 -4.24
C THR A 202 15.44 24.57 -4.49
N ALA A 203 16.71 24.19 -4.67
CA ALA A 203 17.11 22.79 -4.92
C ALA A 203 17.57 22.11 -3.63
N PHE A 204 17.13 20.88 -3.45
CA PHE A 204 17.52 19.96 -2.39
C PHE A 204 18.03 18.68 -3.03
N THR A 205 19.21 18.23 -2.65
CA THR A 205 19.79 17.00 -3.18
C THR A 205 19.85 15.96 -2.08
N THR A 206 19.25 14.80 -2.36
CA THR A 206 19.37 13.59 -1.55
C THR A 206 20.36 12.65 -2.24
N SER A 207 21.34 12.14 -1.52
CA SER A 207 22.36 11.22 -2.03
C SER A 207 22.34 9.91 -1.25
N TYR A 208 22.56 8.82 -1.94
CA TYR A 208 22.56 7.46 -1.40
C TYR A 208 23.94 6.84 -1.57
N THR A 209 24.40 6.09 -0.57
CA THR A 209 25.54 5.19 -0.68
C THR A 209 25.10 3.78 -0.33
N TYR A 210 25.76 2.80 -0.89
CA TYR A 210 25.42 1.40 -0.72
C TYR A 210 26.62 0.63 -0.15
N ASP A 211 26.35 -0.45 0.56
CA ASP A 211 27.37 -1.39 1.01
C ASP A 211 27.65 -2.46 -0.07
N ASP A 212 28.55 -3.39 0.22
CA ASP A 212 28.94 -4.46 -0.71
C ASP A 212 27.79 -5.47 -0.99
N ASP A 213 26.75 -5.49 -0.14
CA ASP A 213 25.54 -6.30 -0.34
C ASP A 213 24.41 -5.52 -1.03
N ASN A 214 24.73 -4.34 -1.60
CA ASN A 214 23.78 -3.44 -2.29
C ASN A 214 22.68 -2.84 -1.39
N ARG A 215 22.86 -2.82 -0.07
CA ARG A 215 21.95 -2.17 0.88
C ARG A 215 22.35 -0.71 1.08
N VAL A 216 21.42 0.18 1.32
CA VAL A 216 21.71 1.59 1.61
C VAL A 216 22.59 1.69 2.86
N SER A 217 23.84 2.11 2.71
CA SER A 217 24.76 2.35 3.83
C SER A 217 24.63 3.74 4.41
N SER A 218 24.23 4.72 3.61
CA SER A 218 23.83 6.05 4.10
C SER A 218 22.92 6.79 3.13
N ILE A 219 22.13 7.71 3.70
CA ILE A 219 21.36 8.72 2.98
C ILE A 219 21.80 10.09 3.50
N THR A 220 21.98 11.04 2.59
CA THR A 220 22.24 12.45 2.96
C THR A 220 21.22 13.32 2.25
N ASP A 221 20.43 14.06 3.03
CA ASP A 221 19.44 15.02 2.52
C ASP A 221 19.54 16.32 3.31
N ARG A 222 19.59 17.47 2.60
CA ARG A 222 19.64 18.83 3.22
C ARG A 222 20.76 18.99 4.27
N GLY A 223 21.90 18.31 4.06
CA GLY A 223 23.04 18.36 5.00
C GLY A 223 22.90 17.45 6.23
N ILE A 224 21.83 16.67 6.30
CA ILE A 224 21.59 15.67 7.33
C ILE A 224 21.97 14.31 6.77
N THR A 225 22.82 13.56 7.47
CA THR A 225 23.21 12.21 7.07
C THR A 225 22.67 11.20 8.06
N GLU A 226 22.01 10.17 7.57
CA GLU A 226 21.71 8.97 8.32
C GLU A 226 22.52 7.80 7.78
N SER A 227 23.22 7.09 8.66
CA SER A 227 24.05 5.92 8.32
C SER A 227 23.46 4.67 8.95
N TYR A 228 23.56 3.55 8.25
CA TYR A 228 22.97 2.27 8.63
C TYR A 228 24.06 1.23 8.89
N THR A 229 23.83 0.39 9.89
CA THR A 229 24.61 -0.83 10.14
C THR A 229 23.67 -2.02 10.14
N TYR A 230 24.11 -3.10 9.51
CA TYR A 230 23.32 -4.31 9.33
C TYR A 230 23.94 -5.51 10.05
N ASP A 231 23.12 -6.49 10.42
CA ASP A 231 23.61 -7.81 10.84
C ASP A 231 23.80 -8.75 9.65
N ALA A 232 24.26 -9.97 9.94
CA ALA A 232 24.48 -11.00 8.91
C ALA A 232 23.20 -11.47 8.19
N TYR A 233 22.01 -11.07 8.65
CA TYR A 233 20.73 -11.37 8.02
C TYR A 233 20.16 -10.18 7.23
N GLY A 234 20.94 -9.10 7.06
CA GLY A 234 20.51 -7.90 6.37
C GLY A 234 19.59 -6.97 7.16
N ARG A 235 19.40 -7.21 8.47
CA ARG A 235 18.51 -6.39 9.30
C ARG A 235 19.27 -5.21 9.90
N VAL A 236 18.67 -4.02 9.92
CA VAL A 236 19.26 -2.80 10.50
C VAL A 236 19.50 -2.99 12.00
N THR A 237 20.73 -2.89 12.46
CA THR A 237 21.09 -2.93 13.88
C THR A 237 21.35 -1.55 14.47
N GLN A 238 21.71 -0.57 13.65
CA GLN A 238 21.93 0.80 14.08
C GLN A 238 21.60 1.80 12.97
N LYS A 239 21.03 2.93 13.37
CA LYS A 239 20.91 4.17 12.59
C LYS A 239 21.63 5.28 13.36
N VAL A 240 22.36 6.15 12.66
CA VAL A 240 23.02 7.30 13.24
C VAL A 240 22.70 8.54 12.41
N THR A 241 21.90 9.44 12.96
CA THR A 241 21.54 10.71 12.33
C THR A 241 22.52 11.79 12.75
N LYS A 242 23.13 12.48 11.77
CA LYS A 242 24.11 13.53 11.96
C LYS A 242 23.68 14.85 11.28
N ASN A 243 24.04 15.96 11.90
CA ASN A 243 24.05 17.28 11.29
C ASN A 243 25.52 17.68 11.01
N GLY A 244 25.95 17.58 9.76
CA GLY A 244 27.36 17.63 9.41
C GLY A 244 28.16 16.53 10.15
N SER A 245 29.10 16.91 11.00
CA SER A 245 29.90 15.97 11.82
C SER A 245 29.26 15.62 13.18
N ALA A 246 28.28 16.39 13.64
CA ALA A 246 27.67 16.21 14.96
C ALA A 246 26.58 15.14 14.95
N THR A 247 26.71 14.14 15.81
CA THR A 247 25.64 13.15 16.04
C THR A 247 24.50 13.77 16.82
N VAL A 248 23.28 13.70 16.29
CA VAL A 248 22.06 14.22 16.91
C VAL A 248 21.25 13.10 17.55
N LEU A 249 21.15 11.96 16.85
CA LEU A 249 20.36 10.80 17.29
C LEU A 249 21.12 9.52 16.92
N THR A 250 21.11 8.55 17.84
CA THR A 250 21.56 7.17 17.58
C THR A 250 20.46 6.22 18.00
N GLU A 251 20.07 5.36 17.08
CA GLU A 251 19.07 4.33 17.32
C GLU A 251 19.71 2.97 17.14
N THR A 252 19.45 2.04 18.06
CA THR A 252 19.96 0.67 18.01
C THR A 252 18.83 -0.32 18.18
N TYR A 253 18.90 -1.41 17.41
CA TYR A 253 17.86 -2.43 17.33
C TYR A 253 18.44 -3.80 17.69
N THR A 254 17.72 -4.56 18.50
CA THR A 254 17.98 -5.99 18.69
C THR A 254 16.76 -6.77 18.24
N TYR A 255 16.98 -7.99 17.79
CA TYR A 255 15.92 -8.80 17.19
C TYR A 255 15.63 -10.03 18.06
N ARG A 256 14.36 -10.43 18.07
CA ARG A 256 13.88 -11.58 18.81
C ARG A 256 14.41 -12.88 18.19
N THR A 257 14.76 -13.81 19.05
CA THR A 257 15.08 -15.19 18.68
C THR A 257 13.99 -16.11 19.24
N VAL A 258 13.41 -16.96 18.41
CA VAL A 258 12.38 -17.92 18.80
C VAL A 258 12.91 -19.33 18.57
N SER A 259 12.99 -20.14 19.63
CA SER A 259 13.54 -21.51 19.57
C SER A 259 14.92 -21.57 18.90
N GLY A 260 15.80 -20.60 19.21
CA GLY A 260 17.15 -20.51 18.64
C GLY A 260 17.23 -19.98 17.20
N LYS A 261 16.08 -19.64 16.57
CA LYS A 261 16.04 -19.08 15.23
C LYS A 261 15.82 -17.57 15.28
N PRO A 262 16.64 -16.76 14.57
CA PRO A 262 16.42 -15.32 14.46
C PRO A 262 15.13 -15.01 13.72
N THR A 263 14.47 -13.91 14.11
CA THR A 263 13.25 -13.42 13.49
C THR A 263 13.43 -11.97 13.03
N GLY A 264 12.55 -11.43 12.17
CA GLY A 264 12.51 -10.00 11.82
C GLY A 264 11.93 -9.11 12.94
N GLN A 265 11.38 -9.71 14.02
CA GLN A 265 10.74 -8.95 15.11
C GLN A 265 11.77 -8.23 15.99
N ILE A 266 11.60 -6.93 16.17
CA ILE A 266 12.46 -6.10 17.02
C ILE A 266 12.16 -6.42 18.49
N ALA A 267 13.16 -6.86 19.25
CA ALA A 267 13.07 -7.09 20.69
C ALA A 267 13.26 -5.79 21.48
N THR A 268 14.27 -4.98 21.08
CA THR A 268 14.50 -3.67 21.68
C THR A 268 14.83 -2.63 20.61
N HIS A 269 14.33 -1.42 20.83
CA HIS A 269 14.71 -0.21 20.11
C HIS A 269 15.20 0.81 21.14
N ARG A 270 16.48 1.16 21.05
CA ARG A 270 17.10 2.14 21.95
C ARG A 270 17.42 3.42 21.17
N SER A 271 16.84 4.53 21.59
CA SER A 271 16.97 5.86 20.99
C SER A 271 17.75 6.76 21.97
N VAL A 272 18.90 7.30 21.51
CA VAL A 272 19.84 8.10 22.32
C VAL A 272 20.10 9.44 21.63
N SER A 273 19.83 10.52 22.35
CA SER A 273 20.18 11.88 21.97
C SER A 273 20.66 12.65 23.21
N SER A 274 21.07 13.91 23.06
CA SER A 274 21.53 14.72 24.20
C SER A 274 20.43 14.88 25.26
N GLY A 275 20.68 14.38 26.47
CA GLY A 275 19.74 14.45 27.60
C GLY A 275 18.53 13.51 27.49
N ARG A 276 18.44 12.67 26.42
CA ARG A 276 17.35 11.71 26.26
C ARG A 276 17.89 10.33 25.89
N THR A 277 17.60 9.37 26.72
CA THR A 277 17.78 7.93 26.40
C THR A 277 16.48 7.22 26.70
N VAL A 278 15.90 6.58 25.70
CA VAL A 278 14.72 5.73 25.85
C VAL A 278 15.04 4.38 25.22
N THR A 279 14.70 3.31 25.92
CA THR A 279 14.78 1.95 25.40
C THR A 279 13.39 1.36 25.42
N TYR A 280 12.82 1.17 24.24
CA TYR A 280 11.58 0.43 24.08
C TYR A 280 11.88 -1.06 24.05
N THR A 281 11.16 -1.83 24.84
CA THR A 281 11.22 -3.31 24.84
C THR A 281 9.87 -3.85 24.39
N TYR A 282 9.89 -4.73 23.40
CA TYR A 282 8.70 -5.28 22.76
C TYR A 282 8.57 -6.78 23.07
N ASN A 283 7.38 -7.20 23.46
CA ASN A 283 7.02 -8.60 23.55
C ASN A 283 5.93 -8.91 22.53
N TYR A 284 5.92 -10.16 22.08
CA TYR A 284 5.03 -10.61 21.01
C TYR A 284 4.35 -11.91 21.42
N ASP A 285 3.14 -12.10 20.97
CA ASP A 285 2.48 -13.40 21.01
C ASP A 285 3.06 -14.35 19.93
N ALA A 286 2.49 -15.53 19.81
CA ALA A 286 2.93 -16.51 18.84
C ALA A 286 2.47 -16.20 17.40
N ASN A 287 1.43 -15.37 17.21
CA ASN A 287 1.00 -14.86 15.91
C ASN A 287 1.86 -13.70 15.41
N GLY A 288 2.67 -13.11 16.30
CA GLY A 288 3.52 -11.97 15.99
C GLY A 288 2.93 -10.63 16.40
N ASN A 289 1.78 -10.60 17.07
CA ASN A 289 1.21 -9.36 17.59
C ASN A 289 2.03 -8.85 18.77
N ILE A 290 2.23 -7.54 18.85
CA ILE A 290 2.89 -6.88 19.98
C ILE A 290 1.97 -6.98 21.21
N THR A 291 2.40 -7.70 22.23
CA THR A 291 1.63 -7.87 23.49
C THR A 291 2.02 -6.88 24.55
N SER A 292 3.21 -6.30 24.47
CA SER A 292 3.60 -5.18 25.35
C SER A 292 4.69 -4.33 24.74
N VAL A 293 4.66 -3.05 25.12
CA VAL A 293 5.72 -2.06 24.88
C VAL A 293 6.08 -1.42 26.20
N SER A 294 7.34 -1.47 26.60
CA SER A 294 7.86 -0.79 27.79
C SER A 294 8.92 0.23 27.39
N ASP A 295 8.86 1.45 27.93
CA ASP A 295 9.89 2.49 27.79
C ASP A 295 10.93 2.50 28.92
N GLY A 296 10.87 1.47 29.80
CA GLY A 296 11.69 1.35 30.99
C GLY A 296 11.07 2.00 32.25
N THR A 297 10.06 2.85 32.09
CA THR A 297 9.33 3.51 33.18
C THR A 297 7.89 3.02 33.26
N HIS A 298 7.23 2.96 32.11
CA HIS A 298 5.85 2.52 31.97
C HIS A 298 5.76 1.37 30.96
N THR A 299 4.73 0.56 31.13
CA THR A 299 4.44 -0.54 30.22
C THR A 299 3.00 -0.45 29.74
N THR A 300 2.81 -0.47 28.42
CA THR A 300 1.50 -0.66 27.80
C THR A 300 1.38 -2.11 27.37
N THR A 301 0.28 -2.77 27.72
CA THR A 301 0.03 -4.17 27.33
C THR A 301 -1.21 -4.27 26.46
N TYR A 302 -1.20 -5.23 25.53
CA TYR A 302 -2.24 -5.43 24.52
C TYR A 302 -2.73 -6.87 24.52
N VAL A 303 -4.03 -7.05 24.30
CA VAL A 303 -4.67 -8.37 24.15
C VAL A 303 -5.45 -8.38 22.85
N TYR A 304 -5.38 -9.49 22.14
CA TYR A 304 -6.02 -9.71 20.86
C TYR A 304 -6.98 -10.88 20.92
N ASP A 305 -7.98 -10.88 20.05
CA ASP A 305 -8.76 -12.08 19.78
C ASP A 305 -8.04 -13.00 18.77
N SER A 306 -8.61 -14.15 18.46
CA SER A 306 -8.02 -15.10 17.52
C SER A 306 -8.05 -14.63 16.05
N ALA A 307 -8.78 -13.57 15.74
CA ALA A 307 -8.70 -12.89 14.45
C ALA A 307 -7.64 -11.78 14.44
N ASN A 308 -6.82 -11.69 15.49
CA ASN A 308 -5.79 -10.66 15.73
C ASN A 308 -6.36 -9.23 15.90
N GLN A 309 -7.65 -9.08 16.21
CA GLN A 309 -8.24 -7.77 16.51
C GLN A 309 -7.86 -7.35 17.93
N LEU A 310 -7.48 -6.08 18.14
CA LEU A 310 -7.17 -5.53 19.47
C LEU A 310 -8.43 -5.49 20.34
N THR A 311 -8.43 -6.25 21.43
CA THR A 311 -9.59 -6.30 22.37
C THR A 311 -9.33 -5.56 23.67
N ARG A 312 -8.06 -5.34 24.05
CA ARG A 312 -7.71 -4.61 25.26
C ARG A 312 -6.36 -3.93 25.17
N GLU A 313 -6.29 -2.70 25.65
CA GLU A 313 -5.09 -1.92 25.92
C GLU A 313 -5.04 -1.55 27.40
N ASN A 314 -3.92 -1.81 28.08
CA ASN A 314 -3.68 -1.33 29.45
C ASN A 314 -2.51 -0.33 29.36
N ASN A 315 -2.80 0.94 29.37
CA ASN A 315 -1.81 2.02 29.25
C ASN A 315 -1.44 2.55 30.64
N GLN A 316 -0.27 2.14 31.14
CA GLN A 316 0.19 2.52 32.46
C GLN A 316 0.53 4.01 32.55
N ALA A 317 1.11 4.58 31.51
CA ALA A 317 1.51 5.99 31.49
C ALA A 317 0.30 6.92 31.57
N GLU A 318 -0.81 6.55 30.95
CA GLU A 318 -2.08 7.28 30.97
C GLU A 318 -2.93 6.98 32.20
N GLY A 319 -2.66 5.87 32.89
CA GLY A 319 -3.47 5.40 34.02
C GLY A 319 -4.83 4.83 33.61
N VAL A 320 -4.97 4.35 32.35
CA VAL A 320 -6.22 3.90 31.74
C VAL A 320 -6.10 2.50 31.17
N THR A 321 -7.18 1.72 31.29
CA THR A 321 -7.39 0.48 30.53
C THR A 321 -8.56 0.71 29.58
N ARG A 322 -8.40 0.31 28.31
CA ARG A 322 -9.45 0.33 27.29
C ARG A 322 -9.77 -1.08 26.81
N THR A 323 -11.04 -1.36 26.59
CA THR A 323 -11.51 -2.58 25.94
C THR A 323 -12.27 -2.26 24.66
N PHE A 324 -12.13 -3.13 23.66
CA PHE A 324 -12.75 -2.98 22.34
C PHE A 324 -13.58 -4.22 22.02
N THR A 325 -14.76 -4.04 21.50
CA THR A 325 -15.65 -5.13 21.07
C THR A 325 -16.05 -4.96 19.62
N TYR A 326 -16.24 -6.08 18.94
CA TYR A 326 -16.49 -6.12 17.50
C TYR A 326 -17.67 -7.03 17.18
N ASP A 327 -18.37 -6.72 16.10
CA ASP A 327 -19.37 -7.61 15.53
C ASP A 327 -18.72 -8.67 14.61
N ARG A 328 -19.58 -9.50 14.00
CA ARG A 328 -19.14 -10.58 13.09
C ARG A 328 -18.58 -10.13 11.75
N ALA A 329 -18.57 -8.85 11.42
CA ALA A 329 -17.96 -8.26 10.25
C ALA A 329 -16.71 -7.43 10.59
N GLY A 330 -16.27 -7.45 11.86
CA GLY A 330 -15.17 -6.64 12.35
C GLY A 330 -15.52 -5.17 12.55
N ASN A 331 -16.81 -4.81 12.63
CA ASN A 331 -17.17 -3.45 13.01
C ASN A 331 -17.04 -3.29 14.52
N MET A 332 -16.35 -2.24 14.96
CA MET A 332 -16.25 -1.91 16.39
C MET A 332 -17.65 -1.55 16.91
N THR A 333 -18.11 -2.25 17.94
CA THR A 333 -19.43 -2.03 18.56
C THR A 333 -19.37 -1.16 19.81
N ALA A 334 -18.27 -1.22 20.54
CA ALA A 334 -17.98 -0.32 21.63
C ALA A 334 -16.48 -0.32 21.94
N TRP A 335 -15.99 0.80 22.48
CA TRP A 335 -14.81 0.83 23.31
C TRP A 335 -15.11 1.49 24.64
N THR A 336 -14.49 0.95 25.70
CA THR A 336 -14.84 1.32 27.08
C THR A 336 -13.57 1.57 27.87
N GLU A 337 -13.55 2.66 28.64
CA GLU A 337 -12.46 3.04 29.52
C GLU A 337 -12.70 2.61 30.95
N TYR A 338 -11.60 2.29 31.62
CA TYR A 338 -11.54 1.92 33.03
C TYR A 338 -10.30 2.54 33.67
N ALA A 339 -10.27 2.66 34.98
CA ALA A 339 -9.02 2.88 35.70
C ALA A 339 -8.01 1.79 35.34
N TYR A 340 -6.74 2.16 35.24
CA TYR A 340 -5.67 1.24 34.84
C TYR A 340 -5.67 -0.04 35.67
N THR A 341 -5.67 -1.15 34.99
CA THR A 341 -5.49 -2.48 35.56
C THR A 341 -5.04 -3.48 34.53
N THR A 342 -4.15 -4.39 34.89
CA THR A 342 -3.80 -5.58 34.08
C THR A 342 -4.62 -6.82 34.52
N GLY A 343 -5.41 -6.71 35.57
CA GLY A 343 -6.27 -7.76 36.13
C GLY A 343 -7.74 -7.57 35.77
N THR A 344 -8.60 -7.87 36.75
CA THR A 344 -10.07 -7.72 36.61
C THR A 344 -10.45 -6.25 36.45
N LEU A 345 -11.34 -5.97 35.51
CA LEU A 345 -11.87 -4.64 35.25
C LEU A 345 -12.77 -4.18 36.40
N GLY A 346 -12.66 -2.92 36.79
CA GLY A 346 -13.55 -2.24 37.72
C GLY A 346 -14.82 -1.71 37.04
N ALA A 347 -15.39 -0.64 37.59
CA ALA A 347 -16.47 0.09 36.94
C ALA A 347 -15.92 0.87 35.73
N ALA A 348 -16.69 0.92 34.65
CA ALA A 348 -16.36 1.72 33.49
C ALA A 348 -16.36 3.22 33.85
N THR A 349 -15.36 3.96 33.37
CA THR A 349 -15.27 5.42 33.52
C THR A 349 -15.91 6.14 32.33
N ALA A 350 -15.83 5.55 31.13
CA ALA A 350 -16.50 6.02 29.91
C ALA A 350 -16.83 4.82 28.99
N THR A 351 -17.85 4.97 28.16
CA THR A 351 -18.21 3.98 27.13
C THR A 351 -18.59 4.73 25.86
N HIS A 352 -17.99 4.33 24.76
CA HIS A 352 -18.22 4.87 23.42
C HIS A 352 -18.89 3.81 22.57
N GLY A 353 -20.15 4.04 22.22
CA GLY A 353 -20.99 3.09 21.50
C GLY A 353 -21.12 3.40 20.02
N TYR A 354 -21.21 2.37 19.20
CA TYR A 354 -21.35 2.42 17.75
C TYR A 354 -22.67 1.75 17.36
N THR A 355 -23.40 2.35 16.40
CA THR A 355 -24.66 1.80 15.88
C THR A 355 -24.55 1.66 14.37
N TYR A 356 -24.93 0.48 13.86
CA TYR A 356 -24.94 0.11 12.44
C TYR A 356 -26.36 -0.19 12.00
N GLY A 357 -27.15 0.86 11.80
CA GLY A 357 -28.60 0.77 11.53
C GLY A 357 -28.97 0.60 10.06
N ASN A 358 -28.01 0.73 9.11
CA ASN A 358 -28.29 0.57 7.69
C ASN A 358 -28.52 -0.90 7.35
N SER A 359 -29.76 -1.26 6.97
CA SER A 359 -30.11 -2.66 6.66
C SER A 359 -29.46 -3.18 5.39
N ASN A 360 -29.14 -2.33 4.43
CA ASN A 360 -28.46 -2.69 3.18
C ASN A 360 -26.93 -2.79 3.34
N TRP A 361 -26.37 -1.94 4.19
CA TRP A 361 -24.92 -1.86 4.40
C TRP A 361 -24.58 -1.79 5.88
N ARG A 362 -24.53 -2.95 6.51
CA ARG A 362 -24.35 -3.06 7.96
C ARG A 362 -22.94 -2.70 8.48
N ASP A 363 -22.00 -2.44 7.58
CA ASP A 363 -20.68 -1.92 7.94
C ASP A 363 -20.66 -0.38 8.01
N GLN A 364 -21.74 0.28 7.53
CA GLN A 364 -21.88 1.72 7.57
C GLN A 364 -22.36 2.18 8.95
N LEU A 365 -21.55 3.00 9.61
CA LEU A 365 -21.85 3.59 10.91
C LEU A 365 -23.00 4.59 10.77
N THR A 366 -24.03 4.49 11.61
CA THR A 366 -25.21 5.36 11.60
C THR A 366 -25.37 6.19 12.88
N ALA A 367 -24.69 5.82 13.97
CA ALA A 367 -24.56 6.66 15.15
C ALA A 367 -23.28 6.33 15.93
N TRP A 368 -22.70 7.34 16.56
CA TRP A 368 -21.56 7.25 17.48
C TRP A 368 -21.81 8.08 18.72
N ASN A 369 -21.70 7.48 19.90
CA ASN A 369 -22.02 8.11 21.20
C ASN A 369 -23.38 8.78 21.22
N GLY A 370 -24.39 8.18 20.57
CA GLY A 370 -25.73 8.74 20.44
C GLY A 370 -25.89 9.86 19.40
N ASN A 371 -24.79 10.40 18.84
CA ASN A 371 -24.84 11.34 17.74
C ASN A 371 -25.14 10.63 16.43
N THR A 372 -26.12 11.14 15.69
CA THR A 372 -26.46 10.60 14.37
C THR A 372 -25.33 10.85 13.38
N ILE A 373 -24.94 9.80 12.67
CA ILE A 373 -24.02 9.86 11.53
C ILE A 373 -24.82 9.71 10.25
N THR A 374 -24.57 10.60 9.29
CA THR A 374 -25.16 10.53 7.96
C THR A 374 -24.06 10.32 6.93
N SER A 375 -24.38 9.57 5.88
CA SER A 375 -23.47 9.28 4.77
C SER A 375 -24.22 9.34 3.45
N ASP A 376 -23.48 9.55 2.35
CA ASP A 376 -24.03 9.41 1.02
C ASP A 376 -24.20 7.93 0.61
N THR A 377 -24.67 7.70 -0.60
CA THR A 377 -24.97 6.35 -1.13
C THR A 377 -23.74 5.47 -1.30
N ILE A 378 -22.54 6.03 -1.44
CA ILE A 378 -21.30 5.29 -1.60
C ILE A 378 -20.47 5.21 -0.31
N GLY A 379 -21.07 5.63 0.82
CA GLY A 379 -20.50 5.48 2.15
C GLY A 379 -19.56 6.60 2.58
N ASN A 380 -19.55 7.74 1.90
CA ASN A 380 -18.85 8.92 2.38
C ASN A 380 -19.65 9.57 3.51
N MET A 381 -19.01 9.81 4.64
CA MET A 381 -19.67 10.48 5.79
C MET A 381 -20.00 11.92 5.44
N LEU A 382 -21.23 12.35 5.69
CA LEU A 382 -21.70 13.73 5.50
C LEU A 382 -21.75 14.49 6.83
N SER A 383 -21.97 13.80 7.95
CA SER A 383 -21.93 14.38 9.29
C SER A 383 -21.60 13.31 10.33
N ASP A 384 -20.78 13.69 11.31
CA ASP A 384 -20.53 12.90 12.52
C ASP A 384 -21.16 13.49 13.80
N GLY A 385 -22.02 14.50 13.63
CA GLY A 385 -22.66 15.25 14.72
C GLY A 385 -21.80 16.39 15.28
N THR A 386 -20.49 16.42 14.99
CA THR A 386 -19.56 17.48 15.40
C THR A 386 -18.92 18.18 14.21
N ARG A 387 -18.80 17.46 13.09
CA ARG A 387 -18.27 17.93 11.82
C ARG A 387 -19.28 17.64 10.72
N THR A 388 -19.26 18.44 9.66
CA THR A 388 -19.96 18.16 8.39
C THR A 388 -18.97 18.12 7.25
N TYR A 389 -19.25 17.30 6.26
CA TYR A 389 -18.34 16.98 5.17
C TYR A 389 -19.04 17.11 3.83
N THR A 390 -18.32 17.56 2.80
CA THR A 390 -18.76 17.45 1.40
C THR A 390 -17.70 16.72 0.59
N TRP A 391 -18.12 16.02 -0.43
CA TRP A 391 -17.28 15.19 -1.27
C TRP A 391 -17.41 15.59 -2.74
N ARG A 392 -16.43 15.24 -3.55
CA ARG A 392 -16.42 15.41 -5.00
C ARG A 392 -15.68 14.24 -5.65
N ASN A 393 -15.79 14.10 -6.96
CA ASN A 393 -15.10 13.07 -7.74
C ASN A 393 -15.30 11.67 -7.14
N GLY A 394 -16.46 11.40 -6.57
CA GLY A 394 -16.80 10.19 -5.85
C GLY A 394 -16.32 10.18 -4.40
N ARG A 395 -15.00 10.23 -4.11
CA ARG A 395 -14.45 9.99 -2.77
C ARG A 395 -13.44 11.01 -2.29
N GLU A 396 -13.21 12.10 -3.00
CA GLU A 396 -12.35 13.20 -2.54
C GLU A 396 -13.09 14.08 -1.54
N LEU A 397 -12.55 14.24 -0.34
CA LEU A 397 -13.11 15.11 0.68
C LEU A 397 -12.93 16.59 0.29
N ALA A 398 -13.99 17.22 -0.20
CA ALA A 398 -13.94 18.61 -0.66
C ALA A 398 -13.90 19.60 0.50
N THR A 399 -14.78 19.45 1.49
CA THR A 399 -14.79 20.35 2.66
C THR A 399 -15.00 19.60 3.98
N VAL A 400 -14.46 20.19 5.06
CA VAL A 400 -14.74 19.81 6.44
C VAL A 400 -15.13 21.07 7.20
N THR A 401 -16.32 21.08 7.80
CA THR A 401 -16.77 22.16 8.70
C THR A 401 -16.79 21.67 10.14
N LYS A 402 -16.09 22.38 11.04
CA LYS A 402 -16.06 22.12 12.49
C LYS A 402 -16.15 23.44 13.25
N GLY A 403 -17.07 23.53 14.20
CA GLY A 403 -17.25 24.74 15.00
C GLY A 403 -17.56 26.01 14.17
N GLY A 404 -18.26 25.85 13.04
CA GLY A 404 -18.60 26.95 12.13
C GLY A 404 -17.48 27.38 11.17
N VAL A 405 -16.30 26.76 11.25
CA VAL A 405 -15.17 27.01 10.33
C VAL A 405 -15.12 25.94 9.27
N THR A 406 -15.18 26.33 8.00
CA THR A 406 -15.11 25.42 6.86
C THR A 406 -13.70 25.43 6.25
N TRP A 407 -13.10 24.25 6.17
CA TRP A 407 -11.84 24.00 5.48
C TRP A 407 -12.12 23.36 4.12
N THR A 408 -11.59 23.95 3.06
CA THR A 408 -11.71 23.47 1.68
C THR A 408 -10.38 22.84 1.24
N ASN A 409 -10.44 21.64 0.68
CA ASN A 409 -9.31 20.92 0.13
C ASN A 409 -9.23 21.03 -1.40
N THR A 410 -8.03 21.05 -1.94
CA THR A 410 -7.74 20.97 -3.37
C THR A 410 -6.78 19.81 -3.62
N TYR A 411 -7.00 19.06 -4.68
CA TYR A 411 -6.23 17.86 -5.04
C TYR A 411 -5.65 18.03 -6.44
N ASN A 412 -4.53 17.37 -6.73
CA ASN A 412 -3.98 17.25 -8.09
C ASN A 412 -4.65 16.10 -8.86
N ALA A 413 -4.19 15.88 -10.10
CA ALA A 413 -4.69 14.82 -10.99
C ALA A 413 -4.63 13.41 -10.42
N ASP A 414 -3.72 13.14 -9.49
CA ASP A 414 -3.52 11.85 -8.84
C ASP A 414 -4.37 11.71 -7.56
N GLY A 415 -5.24 12.66 -7.27
CA GLY A 415 -6.07 12.66 -6.04
C GLY A 415 -5.28 13.01 -4.77
N ILE A 416 -4.06 13.54 -4.90
CA ILE A 416 -3.23 13.95 -3.75
C ILE A 416 -3.56 15.40 -3.38
N ARG A 417 -3.83 15.64 -2.10
CA ARG A 417 -4.17 16.96 -1.57
C ARG A 417 -3.00 17.94 -1.66
N THR A 418 -3.14 18.99 -2.46
CA THR A 418 -2.12 20.04 -2.66
C THR A 418 -2.37 21.30 -1.85
N LYS A 419 -3.60 21.52 -1.39
CA LYS A 419 -3.96 22.73 -0.64
C LYS A 419 -5.13 22.47 0.29
N ARG A 420 -5.14 23.19 1.42
CA ARG A 420 -6.25 23.28 2.36
C ARG A 420 -6.39 24.70 2.86
N THR A 421 -7.59 25.28 2.87
CA THR A 421 -7.81 26.66 3.29
C THR A 421 -9.17 26.86 3.93
N ASN A 422 -9.27 27.82 4.88
CA ASN A 422 -10.53 28.31 5.42
C ASN A 422 -10.84 29.75 4.99
N GLY A 423 -10.11 30.26 3.97
CA GLY A 423 -10.21 31.63 3.49
C GLY A 423 -9.28 32.62 4.24
N THR A 424 -8.94 32.34 5.50
CA THR A 424 -7.98 33.13 6.31
C THR A 424 -6.64 32.45 6.34
N ASN A 425 -6.60 31.18 6.74
CA ASN A 425 -5.40 30.39 6.83
C ASN A 425 -5.31 29.46 5.63
N THR A 426 -4.09 29.24 5.14
CA THR A 426 -3.82 28.38 3.99
C THR A 426 -2.64 27.49 4.27
N TYR A 427 -2.86 26.19 4.02
CA TYR A 427 -1.84 25.14 3.98
C TYR A 427 -1.62 24.74 2.54
N SER A 428 -0.39 24.75 2.06
CA SER A 428 0.00 24.21 0.76
C SER A 428 0.94 23.04 0.97
N TYR A 429 0.77 21.99 0.19
CA TYR A 429 1.51 20.73 0.32
C TYR A 429 2.19 20.39 -1.01
N ILE A 430 3.43 19.95 -0.93
CA ILE A 430 4.20 19.40 -2.05
C ILE A 430 4.67 18.01 -1.65
N TYR A 431 4.37 17.04 -2.48
CA TYR A 431 4.71 15.64 -2.24
C TYR A 431 5.69 15.14 -3.28
N ASN A 432 6.59 14.26 -2.87
CA ASN A 432 7.47 13.48 -3.73
C ASN A 432 7.25 12.00 -3.44
N GLY A 433 6.75 11.25 -4.41
CA GLY A 433 6.49 9.83 -4.25
C GLY A 433 5.57 9.51 -3.05
N GLY A 434 4.52 10.33 -2.84
CA GLY A 434 3.58 10.19 -1.72
C GLY A 434 4.10 10.70 -0.37
N ARG A 435 5.37 11.13 -0.26
CA ARG A 435 5.95 11.71 0.96
C ARG A 435 5.84 13.23 0.91
N LEU A 436 5.45 13.84 2.02
CA LEU A 436 5.32 15.29 2.14
C LEU A 436 6.71 15.95 2.14
N SER A 437 7.13 16.56 1.03
CA SER A 437 8.44 17.22 0.91
C SER A 437 8.44 18.62 1.51
N GLN A 438 7.34 19.36 1.29
CA GLN A 438 7.19 20.71 1.84
C GLN A 438 5.74 20.98 2.25
N MET A 439 5.57 21.66 3.35
CA MET A 439 4.32 22.30 3.74
C MET A 439 4.56 23.78 4.00
N THR A 440 3.64 24.62 3.52
CA THR A 440 3.62 26.04 3.86
C THR A 440 2.36 26.33 4.66
N VAL A 441 2.49 26.94 5.82
CA VAL A 441 1.41 27.36 6.70
C VAL A 441 1.46 28.85 6.83
N ASP A 442 0.49 29.58 6.25
CA ASP A 442 0.40 31.03 6.32
C ASP A 442 1.75 31.75 6.05
N GLY A 443 2.48 31.27 5.03
CA GLY A 443 3.78 31.78 4.65
C GLY A 443 4.98 31.18 5.39
N THR A 444 4.79 30.41 6.46
CA THR A 444 5.87 29.68 7.13
C THR A 444 6.14 28.37 6.39
N VAL A 445 7.35 28.22 5.87
CA VAL A 445 7.76 27.05 5.11
C VAL A 445 8.37 25.99 6.03
N MET A 446 7.92 24.75 5.88
CA MET A 446 8.46 23.55 6.51
C MET A 446 8.94 22.60 5.42
N ASN A 447 10.20 22.17 5.45
CA ASN A 447 10.72 21.17 4.53
C ASN A 447 11.02 19.90 5.32
N PHE A 448 10.64 18.75 4.76
CA PHE A 448 10.76 17.45 5.41
C PHE A 448 11.84 16.62 4.73
N ALA A 449 12.63 15.92 5.53
CA ALA A 449 13.60 14.93 5.09
C ALA A 449 13.21 13.54 5.64
N TYR A 450 13.50 12.51 4.87
CA TYR A 450 13.13 11.13 5.18
C TYR A 450 14.35 10.23 5.12
N ASP A 451 14.33 9.17 5.91
CA ASP A 451 15.31 8.09 5.85
C ASP A 451 15.08 7.19 4.59
N ALA A 452 15.92 6.20 4.40
CA ALA A 452 15.85 5.30 3.25
C ALA A 452 14.53 4.49 3.21
N SER A 453 13.93 4.19 4.37
CA SER A 453 12.64 3.50 4.48
C SER A 453 11.43 4.43 4.34
N GLY A 454 11.64 5.76 4.29
CA GLY A 454 10.58 6.75 4.23
C GLY A 454 10.05 7.19 5.57
N THR A 455 10.73 6.83 6.66
CA THR A 455 10.42 7.34 7.98
C THR A 455 10.86 8.81 8.08
N PRO A 456 10.07 9.72 8.69
CA PRO A 456 10.48 11.10 8.88
C PRO A 456 11.80 11.20 9.66
N MET A 457 12.80 11.89 9.08
CA MET A 457 14.14 12.08 9.67
C MET A 457 14.29 13.47 10.23
N ALA A 458 13.87 14.51 9.51
CA ALA A 458 14.02 15.88 9.97
C ALA A 458 13.00 16.83 9.34
N VAL A 459 12.85 18.02 9.95
CA VAL A 459 12.05 19.13 9.46
C VAL A 459 12.77 20.46 9.65
N THR A 460 12.68 21.36 8.66
CA THR A 460 13.05 22.76 8.87
C THR A 460 11.82 23.56 9.29
N TYR A 461 11.96 24.42 10.29
CA TYR A 461 10.91 25.31 10.77
C TYR A 461 11.52 26.61 11.32
N GLY A 462 11.03 27.75 10.87
CA GLY A 462 11.53 29.03 11.31
C GLY A 462 13.03 29.28 11.07
N GLY A 463 13.59 28.67 10.00
CA GLY A 463 15.00 28.74 9.63
C GLY A 463 15.93 27.81 10.42
N ALA A 464 15.40 27.01 11.35
CA ALA A 464 16.15 25.99 12.09
C ALA A 464 15.77 24.58 11.65
N THR A 465 16.71 23.63 11.79
CA THR A 465 16.48 22.20 11.53
C THR A 465 16.22 21.47 12.82
N TYR A 466 15.19 20.62 12.80
CA TYR A 466 14.77 19.73 13.89
C TYR A 466 14.73 18.30 13.39
N TYR A 467 14.91 17.34 14.30
CA TYR A 467 15.08 15.93 13.99
C TYR A 467 13.98 15.11 14.65
N TYR A 468 13.44 14.17 13.93
CA TYR A 468 12.41 13.28 14.45
C TYR A 468 13.05 12.11 15.20
N ALA A 469 12.47 11.75 16.34
CA ALA A 469 12.64 10.46 16.97
C ALA A 469 11.31 9.71 16.88
N THR A 470 11.33 8.51 16.31
CA THR A 470 10.15 7.67 16.12
C THR A 470 10.23 6.40 16.97
N ASN A 471 9.09 5.75 17.19
CA ASN A 471 9.08 4.34 17.63
C ASN A 471 9.13 3.40 16.41
N ILE A 472 9.17 2.08 16.63
CA ILE A 472 9.23 1.11 15.52
C ILE A 472 7.95 1.08 14.67
N GLN A 473 6.85 1.61 15.18
CA GLN A 473 5.58 1.71 14.48
C GLN A 473 5.51 2.93 13.57
N GLY A 474 6.52 3.82 13.59
CA GLY A 474 6.56 5.04 12.79
C GLY A 474 5.90 6.26 13.45
N ASP A 475 5.47 6.15 14.72
CA ASP A 475 4.92 7.30 15.43
C ASP A 475 6.03 8.30 15.78
N VAL A 476 5.84 9.55 15.45
CA VAL A 476 6.73 10.64 15.90
C VAL A 476 6.52 10.83 17.39
N VAL A 477 7.49 10.40 18.22
CA VAL A 477 7.40 10.49 19.68
C VAL A 477 8.15 11.70 20.25
N ALA A 478 9.12 12.24 19.51
CA ALA A 478 9.79 13.50 19.88
C ALA A 478 10.32 14.23 18.65
N ILE A 479 10.46 15.55 18.78
CA ILE A 479 11.20 16.40 17.86
C ILE A 479 12.36 17.01 18.64
N LEU A 480 13.58 16.83 18.11
CA LEU A 480 14.84 17.23 18.73
C LEU A 480 15.38 18.49 18.03
N ASN A 481 16.07 19.36 18.76
CA ASN A 481 16.84 20.45 18.16
C ASN A 481 18.21 19.95 17.66
N ALA A 482 19.02 20.84 17.09
CA ALA A 482 20.35 20.51 16.55
C ALA A 482 21.36 19.98 17.60
N SER A 483 21.12 20.22 18.89
CA SER A 483 21.93 19.65 19.98
C SER A 483 21.40 18.29 20.45
N GLY A 484 20.33 17.75 19.84
CA GLY A 484 19.69 16.49 20.24
C GLY A 484 18.77 16.61 21.46
N THR A 485 18.42 17.83 21.91
CA THR A 485 17.49 18.04 23.02
C THR A 485 16.05 17.99 22.50
N ALA A 486 15.18 17.22 23.16
CA ALA A 486 13.76 17.18 22.83
C ALA A 486 13.07 18.52 23.11
N VAL A 487 12.49 19.12 22.08
CA VAL A 487 11.76 20.41 22.15
C VAL A 487 10.25 20.22 21.98
N VAL A 488 9.82 19.09 21.42
CA VAL A 488 8.43 18.60 21.38
C VAL A 488 8.41 17.13 21.71
N THR A 489 7.39 16.70 22.44
CA THR A 489 7.13 15.26 22.70
C THR A 489 5.64 15.00 22.52
N TYR A 490 5.29 13.91 21.82
CA TYR A 490 3.92 13.43 21.64
C TYR A 490 3.72 12.08 22.30
N THR A 491 2.51 11.86 22.81
CA THR A 491 2.04 10.53 23.22
C THR A 491 0.71 10.23 22.58
N TYR A 492 0.44 8.96 22.32
CA TYR A 492 -0.74 8.49 21.61
C TYR A 492 -1.35 7.29 22.33
N ASP A 493 -2.66 7.09 22.15
CA ASP A 493 -3.27 5.77 22.41
C ASP A 493 -3.04 4.82 21.22
N ALA A 494 -3.51 3.59 21.33
CA ALA A 494 -3.35 2.58 20.28
C ALA A 494 -3.98 3.00 18.93
N TRP A 495 -5.00 3.84 18.92
CA TRP A 495 -5.72 4.28 17.72
C TRP A 495 -5.23 5.60 17.15
N GLY A 496 -4.21 6.22 17.76
CA GLY A 496 -3.58 7.45 17.26
C GLY A 496 -4.21 8.74 17.78
N ASN A 497 -5.09 8.67 18.79
CA ASN A 497 -5.49 9.88 19.49
C ASN A 497 -4.28 10.49 20.19
N ILE A 498 -4.05 11.80 19.99
CA ILE A 498 -2.95 12.51 20.63
C ILE A 498 -3.35 12.78 22.08
N LEU A 499 -2.67 12.13 23.02
CA LEU A 499 -2.92 12.26 24.44
C LEU A 499 -2.24 13.49 25.02
N THR A 500 -0.97 13.71 24.66
CA THR A 500 -0.20 14.89 25.08
C THR A 500 0.67 15.45 23.99
N THR A 501 0.86 16.77 24.03
CA THR A 501 1.90 17.50 23.28
C THR A 501 2.62 18.39 24.27
N THR A 502 3.90 18.09 24.56
CA THR A 502 4.70 18.81 25.57
C THR A 502 6.04 19.27 25.01
N GLY A 503 6.76 20.10 25.76
CA GLY A 503 8.07 20.61 25.38
C GLY A 503 8.10 22.13 25.14
N THR A 504 9.29 22.70 24.96
CA THR A 504 9.49 24.15 24.82
C THR A 504 8.91 24.75 23.55
N LEU A 505 8.72 23.91 22.51
CA LEU A 505 8.11 24.31 21.22
C LEU A 505 6.76 23.62 20.98
N ALA A 506 6.10 23.11 22.02
CA ALA A 506 4.83 22.38 21.90
C ALA A 506 3.73 23.22 21.23
N SER A 507 3.60 24.50 21.61
CA SER A 507 2.59 25.43 21.08
C SER A 507 2.91 26.05 19.72
N THR A 508 4.11 25.85 19.19
CA THR A 508 4.56 26.36 17.90
C THR A 508 4.86 25.22 16.94
N LEU A 509 6.10 24.72 16.90
CA LEU A 509 6.47 23.57 16.05
C LEU A 509 5.59 22.35 16.34
N GLY A 510 5.29 22.07 17.63
CA GLY A 510 4.45 20.92 18.02
C GLY A 510 3.02 21.00 17.49
N THR A 511 2.46 22.22 17.34
CA THR A 511 1.15 22.43 16.73
C THR A 511 1.20 22.38 15.20
N HIS A 512 2.22 23.00 14.59
CA HIS A 512 2.34 23.10 13.14
C HIS A 512 2.86 21.80 12.47
N ASN A 513 3.62 20.97 13.20
CA ASN A 513 4.13 19.72 12.64
C ASN A 513 2.98 18.80 12.23
N PRO A 514 2.85 18.44 10.94
CA PRO A 514 1.79 17.58 10.48
C PRO A 514 2.10 16.10 10.70
N LEU A 515 3.37 15.68 10.71
CA LEU A 515 3.77 14.28 10.78
C LEU A 515 3.71 13.79 12.23
N ARG A 516 2.77 12.87 12.53
CA ARG A 516 2.53 12.42 13.92
C ARG A 516 2.40 10.90 14.01
N TYR A 517 1.23 10.38 14.37
CA TYR A 517 0.96 8.95 14.46
C TYR A 517 1.22 8.25 13.12
N ARG A 518 2.04 7.21 13.10
CA ARG A 518 2.48 6.48 11.89
C ARG A 518 3.14 7.37 10.82
N GLY A 519 3.57 8.59 11.19
CA GLY A 519 4.05 9.56 10.22
C GLY A 519 2.97 10.14 9.31
N TYR A 520 1.69 9.90 9.57
CA TYR A 520 0.57 10.46 8.80
C TYR A 520 0.43 11.96 8.98
N VAL A 521 -0.16 12.60 7.98
CA VAL A 521 -0.43 14.04 8.01
C VAL A 521 -1.67 14.31 8.87
N TYR A 522 -1.47 14.95 9.98
CA TYR A 522 -2.53 15.34 10.93
C TYR A 522 -3.04 16.75 10.67
N ASP A 523 -4.35 16.88 10.54
CA ASP A 523 -5.05 18.16 10.43
C ASP A 523 -5.50 18.63 11.81
N GLN A 524 -4.69 19.51 12.41
CA GLN A 524 -4.86 19.98 13.81
C GLN A 524 -6.27 20.52 14.10
N GLU A 525 -6.88 21.25 13.17
CA GLU A 525 -8.16 21.93 13.38
C GLU A 525 -9.35 20.96 13.30
N THR A 526 -9.24 19.94 12.48
CA THR A 526 -10.29 18.96 12.29
C THR A 526 -10.14 17.73 13.19
N GLY A 527 -8.89 17.41 13.59
CA GLY A 527 -8.58 16.22 14.37
C GLY A 527 -8.54 14.94 13.52
N LEU A 528 -8.33 15.05 12.22
CA LEU A 528 -8.30 13.95 11.28
C LEU A 528 -6.88 13.71 10.77
N TYR A 529 -6.59 12.45 10.46
CA TYR A 529 -5.39 12.09 9.69
C TYR A 529 -5.73 11.96 8.22
N TYR A 530 -4.91 12.54 7.35
CA TYR A 530 -4.95 12.37 5.91
C TYR A 530 -3.99 11.26 5.50
N LEU A 531 -4.55 10.15 5.01
CA LEU A 531 -3.84 8.97 4.54
C LEU A 531 -3.89 8.87 3.00
N GLN A 532 -3.77 10.01 2.32
CA GLN A 532 -3.78 10.22 0.88
C GLN A 532 -5.13 9.88 0.21
N SER A 533 -5.55 8.62 0.13
CA SER A 533 -6.84 8.28 -0.48
C SER A 533 -8.03 8.50 0.45
N ARG A 534 -7.81 8.41 1.76
CA ARG A 534 -8.89 8.51 2.77
C ARG A 534 -8.49 9.37 3.96
N TYR A 535 -9.52 9.76 4.73
CA TYR A 535 -9.34 10.42 6.03
C TYR A 535 -9.70 9.47 7.16
N TYR A 536 -8.80 9.36 8.10
CA TYR A 536 -8.94 8.53 9.29
C TYR A 536 -9.32 9.39 10.50
N ASN A 537 -10.36 8.97 11.23
CA ASN A 537 -10.76 9.58 12.49
C ASN A 537 -10.27 8.72 13.66
N PRO A 538 -9.25 9.14 14.43
CA PRO A 538 -8.70 8.36 15.53
C PRO A 538 -9.68 8.23 16.71
N GLU A 539 -10.58 9.21 16.92
CA GLU A 539 -11.62 9.15 17.97
C GLU A 539 -12.59 8.00 17.72
N MET A 540 -12.90 7.70 16.45
CA MET A 540 -13.78 6.61 16.05
C MET A 540 -13.02 5.32 15.68
N GLY A 541 -11.70 5.36 15.54
CA GLY A 541 -10.89 4.23 15.11
C GLY A 541 -11.22 3.71 13.71
N ARG A 542 -11.72 4.59 12.79
CA ARG A 542 -12.15 4.16 11.45
C ARG A 542 -12.05 5.26 10.40
N PHE A 543 -12.13 4.86 9.13
CA PHE A 543 -12.17 5.78 8.00
C PHE A 543 -13.53 6.49 7.88
N LEU A 544 -13.50 7.73 7.34
CA LEU A 544 -14.71 8.54 7.07
C LEU A 544 -15.47 8.08 5.83
N SER A 545 -14.80 7.39 4.91
CA SER A 545 -15.37 6.90 3.65
C SER A 545 -15.11 5.41 3.50
N ALA A 546 -15.98 4.74 2.75
CA ALA A 546 -15.73 3.37 2.34
C ALA A 546 -14.50 3.31 1.43
N ASP A 547 -13.79 2.19 1.44
CA ASP A 547 -12.72 1.93 0.47
C ASP A 547 -13.27 1.90 -0.97
N SER A 548 -12.42 2.18 -1.95
CA SER A 548 -12.73 1.92 -3.35
C SER A 548 -12.75 0.41 -3.67
N LEU A 549 -12.08 -0.39 -2.85
CA LEU A 549 -12.00 -1.85 -2.95
C LEU A 549 -13.04 -2.49 -2.00
N VAL A 550 -13.92 -3.33 -2.54
CA VAL A 550 -14.87 -4.12 -1.75
C VAL A 550 -14.16 -5.15 -0.86
N SER A 551 -13.01 -5.61 -1.27
CA SER A 551 -12.16 -6.53 -0.52
C SER A 551 -10.70 -6.22 -0.78
N THR A 552 -9.91 -6.15 0.27
CA THR A 552 -8.45 -5.94 0.18
C THR A 552 -7.69 -7.26 0.04
N GLY A 553 -8.37 -8.41 0.02
CA GLY A 553 -7.73 -9.73 -0.02
C GLY A 553 -7.06 -10.17 1.29
N GLN A 554 -7.10 -9.32 2.32
CA GLN A 554 -6.42 -9.56 3.60
C GLN A 554 -7.29 -10.38 4.57
N GLY A 555 -7.74 -11.56 4.12
CA GLY A 555 -8.59 -12.43 4.92
C GLY A 555 -10.03 -11.92 5.08
N ILE A 556 -10.76 -12.47 6.06
CA ILE A 556 -12.19 -12.17 6.23
C ILE A 556 -12.42 -10.72 6.62
N LEU A 557 -11.58 -10.16 7.48
CA LEU A 557 -11.68 -8.76 7.94
C LEU A 557 -11.36 -7.73 6.84
N GLY A 558 -10.57 -8.10 5.82
CA GLY A 558 -10.29 -7.27 4.65
C GLY A 558 -11.50 -6.96 3.78
N ASN A 559 -12.67 -7.54 4.08
CA ASN A 559 -13.95 -7.22 3.42
C ASN A 559 -14.72 -6.09 4.10
N ASN A 560 -14.23 -5.52 5.20
CA ASN A 560 -14.82 -4.35 5.84
C ASN A 560 -14.21 -3.08 5.26
N MET A 561 -14.96 -2.39 4.39
CA MET A 561 -14.49 -1.22 3.65
C MET A 561 -14.19 0.02 4.51
N PHE A 562 -14.49 -0.01 5.82
CA PHE A 562 -14.30 1.14 6.73
C PHE A 562 -13.28 0.88 7.83
N ALA A 563 -12.86 -0.37 8.02
CA ALA A 563 -11.96 -0.74 9.11
C ALA A 563 -10.56 -0.19 8.88
N TYR A 564 -9.94 0.34 9.93
CA TYR A 564 -8.55 0.74 9.93
C TYR A 564 -7.68 -0.42 10.44
N CYS A 565 -6.63 -0.76 9.69
CA CYS A 565 -5.63 -1.75 10.07
C CYS A 565 -6.19 -3.11 10.53
N LEU A 566 -7.30 -3.58 9.92
CA LEU A 566 -7.98 -4.83 10.31
C LEU A 566 -8.31 -4.89 11.82
N ASN A 567 -8.56 -3.76 12.46
CA ASN A 567 -8.73 -3.59 13.90
C ASN A 567 -7.49 -3.97 14.75
N ASN A 568 -6.31 -3.94 14.16
CA ASN A 568 -5.03 -4.13 14.86
C ASN A 568 -4.06 -2.97 14.60
N PRO A 569 -4.38 -1.77 15.11
CA PRO A 569 -3.58 -0.57 14.86
C PRO A 569 -2.21 -0.60 15.55
N VAL A 570 -1.98 -1.51 16.51
CA VAL A 570 -0.69 -1.65 17.21
C VAL A 570 0.36 -2.30 16.32
N CYS A 571 -0.05 -3.30 15.50
CA CYS A 571 0.87 -4.10 14.69
C CYS A 571 0.89 -3.68 13.22
N HIS A 572 -0.08 -2.86 12.80
CA HIS A 572 -0.26 -2.50 11.40
C HIS A 572 -0.33 -0.99 11.19
N ALA A 573 -0.05 -0.57 9.96
CA ALA A 573 -0.22 0.78 9.47
C ALA A 573 -0.90 0.75 8.09
N ASP A 574 -1.58 1.83 7.70
CA ASP A 574 -2.16 2.00 6.37
C ASP A 574 -1.67 3.32 5.76
N PRO A 575 -0.49 3.34 5.16
CA PRO A 575 0.11 4.59 4.67
C PRO A 575 -0.60 5.18 3.45
N SER A 576 -1.38 4.39 2.72
CA SER A 576 -2.07 4.82 1.50
C SER A 576 -3.55 5.12 1.71
N GLY A 577 -4.12 4.68 2.82
CA GLY A 577 -5.54 4.76 3.08
C GLY A 577 -6.37 3.68 2.35
N HIS A 578 -5.75 2.60 1.86
CA HIS A 578 -6.45 1.48 1.21
C HIS A 578 -6.14 0.14 1.87
N MET A 579 -4.95 -0.02 2.45
CA MET A 579 -4.50 -1.32 2.92
C MET A 579 -3.53 -1.27 4.08
N VAL A 580 -3.59 -2.35 4.83
CA VAL A 580 -2.60 -2.68 5.84
C VAL A 580 -1.29 -3.08 5.17
N ALA A 581 -0.19 -2.44 5.57
CA ALA A 581 1.14 -2.83 5.15
C ALA A 581 1.51 -4.19 5.75
N PHE A 582 1.74 -5.18 4.90
CA PHE A 582 2.34 -6.47 5.23
C PHE A 582 3.85 -6.45 4.98
N ASP A 583 4.56 -7.46 5.49
CA ASP A 583 6.01 -7.60 5.31
C ASP A 583 6.49 -7.49 3.85
N MET A 584 5.68 -7.95 2.87
CA MET A 584 5.98 -7.77 1.45
C MET A 584 5.95 -6.31 1.00
N PHE A 585 5.10 -5.49 1.63
CA PHE A 585 5.03 -4.06 1.38
C PHE A 585 6.24 -3.34 1.99
N ILE A 586 6.71 -3.79 3.14
CA ILE A 586 7.94 -3.29 3.77
C ILE A 586 9.15 -3.62 2.89
N GLN A 587 9.22 -4.82 2.29
CA GLN A 587 10.25 -5.13 1.28
C GLN A 587 10.16 -4.21 0.06
N ALA A 588 8.95 -3.83 -0.37
CA ALA A 588 8.77 -2.87 -1.45
C ALA A 588 9.20 -1.46 -1.07
N LEU A 589 9.04 -1.06 0.19
CA LEU A 589 9.53 0.22 0.71
C LEU A 589 11.04 0.19 1.01
N ASP A 590 11.58 -0.96 1.45
CA ASP A 590 13.01 -1.18 1.64
C ASP A 590 13.73 -1.41 0.31
N GLY A 591 12.97 -1.76 -0.75
CA GLY A 591 13.50 -1.94 -2.09
C GLY A 591 13.97 -0.62 -2.69
N ASP A 592 15.19 -0.61 -3.14
CA ASP A 592 15.79 0.47 -3.91
C ASP A 592 15.12 0.68 -5.28
N GLY A 593 14.02 -0.03 -5.57
CA GLY A 593 13.34 -0.07 -6.85
C GLY A 593 14.15 -0.82 -7.92
N SER A 594 15.10 -1.68 -7.50
CA SER A 594 15.80 -2.57 -8.42
C SER A 594 14.84 -3.60 -9.02
N ASP A 595 15.01 -3.86 -10.30
CA ASP A 595 14.28 -4.92 -10.98
C ASP A 595 14.65 -6.28 -10.36
N GLN A 596 13.66 -7.13 -10.11
CA GLN A 596 13.90 -8.51 -9.68
C GLN A 596 14.25 -9.33 -10.92
N GLU A 597 15.50 -9.80 -10.97
CA GLU A 597 15.97 -10.67 -12.04
C GLU A 597 16.07 -12.11 -11.53
N TYR A 598 15.39 -13.04 -12.20
CA TYR A 598 15.43 -14.46 -11.90
C TYR A 598 16.20 -15.18 -12.99
N ASP A 599 17.33 -15.73 -12.64
CA ASP A 599 18.17 -16.52 -13.55
C ASP A 599 17.57 -17.91 -13.85
N ASP A 600 18.22 -18.64 -14.73
CA ASP A 600 17.78 -19.96 -15.20
C ASP A 600 17.67 -21.03 -14.08
N GLU A 601 18.32 -20.82 -12.96
CA GLU A 601 18.31 -21.71 -11.79
C GLU A 601 17.25 -21.33 -10.74
N SER A 602 16.61 -20.17 -10.87
CA SER A 602 15.58 -19.75 -9.92
C SER A 602 14.36 -20.69 -9.92
N GLU A 603 13.64 -20.78 -8.81
CA GLU A 603 12.43 -21.58 -8.71
C GLU A 603 11.34 -21.07 -9.66
N LEU A 604 11.26 -19.76 -9.89
CA LEU A 604 10.34 -19.17 -10.85
C LEU A 604 10.69 -19.58 -12.29
N ALA A 605 11.96 -19.50 -12.69
CA ALA A 605 12.40 -19.96 -14.02
C ALA A 605 12.13 -21.44 -14.23
N LYS A 606 12.39 -22.30 -13.23
CA LYS A 606 12.06 -23.73 -13.27
C LYS A 606 10.56 -24.00 -13.44
N LYS A 607 9.70 -23.21 -12.80
CA LYS A 607 8.25 -23.30 -12.93
C LYS A 607 7.77 -22.82 -14.29
N LEU A 608 8.32 -21.72 -14.80
CA LEU A 608 8.00 -21.18 -16.13
C LEU A 608 8.38 -22.18 -17.24
N LYS A 609 9.55 -22.82 -17.15
CA LYS A 609 9.96 -23.88 -18.10
C LYS A 609 8.98 -25.07 -18.18
N LYS A 610 8.28 -25.37 -17.10
CA LYS A 610 7.26 -26.43 -17.04
C LYS A 610 5.87 -25.95 -17.43
N SER A 611 5.69 -24.67 -17.69
CA SER A 611 4.39 -24.11 -18.03
C SER A 611 3.94 -24.55 -19.41
N HIS A 612 2.79 -25.22 -19.49
CA HIS A 612 2.19 -25.66 -20.75
C HIS A 612 1.90 -24.47 -21.69
N ALA A 613 1.46 -23.33 -21.15
CA ALA A 613 1.19 -22.13 -21.93
C ALA A 613 2.45 -21.54 -22.58
N LEU A 614 3.59 -21.56 -21.88
CA LEU A 614 4.87 -21.13 -22.45
C LEU A 614 5.45 -22.11 -23.46
N LEU A 615 5.30 -23.40 -23.24
CA LEU A 615 5.72 -24.42 -24.21
C LEU A 615 4.91 -24.30 -25.52
N GLN A 616 3.59 -24.13 -25.42
CA GLN A 616 2.74 -23.88 -26.58
C GLN A 616 3.14 -22.60 -27.33
N LEU A 617 3.40 -21.53 -26.59
CA LEU A 617 3.85 -20.27 -27.16
C LEU A 617 5.22 -20.41 -27.87
N PHE A 618 6.12 -21.20 -27.30
CA PHE A 618 7.41 -21.51 -27.92
C PHE A 618 7.22 -22.25 -29.22
N GLU A 619 6.41 -23.32 -29.25
CA GLU A 619 6.11 -24.09 -30.45
C GLU A 619 5.51 -23.20 -31.54
N GLU A 620 4.51 -22.37 -31.24
CA GLU A 620 3.89 -21.43 -32.20
C GLU A 620 4.89 -20.43 -32.79
N ASN A 621 5.83 -19.95 -32.00
CA ASN A 621 6.82 -18.97 -32.47
C ASN A 621 7.97 -19.66 -33.20
N VAL A 622 8.34 -20.88 -32.87
CA VAL A 622 9.28 -21.70 -33.67
C VAL A 622 8.70 -21.98 -35.06
N GLU A 623 7.43 -22.35 -35.15
CA GLU A 623 6.74 -22.53 -36.44
C GLU A 623 6.75 -21.22 -37.28
N LYS A 624 6.47 -20.08 -36.66
CA LYS A 624 6.55 -18.77 -37.32
C LYS A 624 7.98 -18.44 -37.78
N PHE A 625 8.98 -18.77 -36.96
CA PHE A 625 10.38 -18.58 -37.32
C PHE A 625 10.79 -19.42 -38.54
N ILE A 626 10.43 -20.70 -38.55
CA ILE A 626 10.67 -21.61 -39.68
C ILE A 626 9.98 -21.09 -40.95
N ALA A 627 8.70 -20.66 -40.82
CA ALA A 627 7.92 -20.13 -41.94
C ALA A 627 8.47 -18.78 -42.47
N SER A 628 9.16 -17.99 -41.66
CA SER A 628 9.71 -16.69 -42.05
C SER A 628 11.00 -16.76 -42.87
N ASN A 629 11.62 -17.93 -43.03
CA ASN A 629 12.94 -18.13 -43.67
C ASN A 629 14.06 -17.25 -43.07
N ALA A 630 13.94 -16.84 -41.80
CA ALA A 630 14.98 -16.07 -41.11
C ALA A 630 16.26 -16.94 -40.98
N LYS A 631 17.45 -16.33 -41.24
CA LYS A 631 18.66 -17.14 -41.38
C LYS A 631 19.30 -17.52 -40.05
N ASP A 632 19.29 -16.61 -39.07
CA ASP A 632 20.10 -16.79 -37.87
C ASP A 632 19.33 -16.60 -36.55
N TYR A 633 18.45 -15.60 -36.45
CA TYR A 633 17.62 -15.36 -35.26
C TYR A 633 16.35 -14.56 -35.62
N CYS A 634 15.36 -14.65 -34.73
CA CYS A 634 14.19 -13.78 -34.75
C CYS A 634 13.79 -13.41 -33.33
N ILE A 635 13.25 -12.22 -33.15
CA ILE A 635 12.79 -11.73 -31.85
C ILE A 635 11.27 -11.59 -31.92
N TYR A 636 10.57 -12.21 -31.00
CA TYR A 636 9.13 -12.12 -30.81
C TYR A 636 8.82 -11.45 -29.49
N HIS A 637 7.89 -10.51 -29.51
CA HIS A 637 7.38 -9.83 -28.33
C HIS A 637 5.89 -10.15 -28.21
N GLY A 638 5.42 -10.32 -27.01
CA GLY A 638 4.01 -10.58 -26.78
C GLY A 638 3.64 -10.51 -25.29
N THR A 639 2.39 -10.78 -25.03
CA THR A 639 1.83 -10.87 -23.69
C THR A 639 1.13 -12.21 -23.57
N PHE A 640 1.30 -12.91 -22.46
CA PHE A 640 0.49 -14.06 -22.11
C PHE A 640 -0.16 -13.87 -20.75
N SER A 641 -1.30 -14.49 -20.55
CA SER A 641 -2.02 -14.49 -19.28
C SER A 641 -2.06 -15.89 -18.71
N THR A 642 -1.78 -16.02 -17.45
CA THR A 642 -1.88 -17.28 -16.72
C THR A 642 -3.33 -17.73 -16.50
N TYR A 643 -4.28 -16.87 -16.86
CA TYR A 643 -5.72 -17.09 -16.62
C TYR A 643 -6.54 -17.46 -17.85
N SER A 644 -5.97 -17.59 -19.02
CA SER A 644 -6.74 -17.94 -20.23
C SER A 644 -7.06 -19.44 -20.34
N GLY A 645 -7.72 -20.04 -19.34
CA GLY A 645 -8.30 -21.40 -19.43
C GLY A 645 -7.33 -22.55 -19.69
N THR A 646 -6.07 -22.29 -19.91
CA THR A 646 -5.00 -23.26 -20.10
C THR A 646 -4.24 -23.39 -18.78
N THR A 647 -4.32 -24.55 -18.23
CA THR A 647 -3.78 -24.92 -16.94
C THR A 647 -2.28 -24.64 -16.84
N PHE A 648 -1.89 -23.66 -16.03
CA PHE A 648 -0.59 -23.80 -15.40
C PHE A 648 -0.61 -25.06 -14.52
N ALA A 649 0.38 -25.91 -14.69
CA ALA A 649 0.54 -27.09 -13.85
C ALA A 649 0.85 -26.71 -12.38
N ASP A 650 1.10 -25.43 -12.11
CA ASP A 650 1.45 -24.90 -10.81
C ASP A 650 0.59 -23.68 -10.48
N LYS A 651 -0.28 -23.80 -9.48
CA LYS A 651 -1.17 -22.72 -9.02
C LYS A 651 -0.41 -21.56 -8.38
N ASP A 652 0.76 -21.81 -7.79
CA ASP A 652 1.59 -20.76 -7.19
C ASP A 652 2.17 -19.85 -8.27
N LEU A 653 2.46 -20.39 -9.45
CA LEU A 653 2.87 -19.59 -10.59
C LEU A 653 1.73 -18.70 -11.09
N ALA A 654 0.51 -19.24 -11.19
CA ALA A 654 -0.67 -18.48 -11.60
C ALA A 654 -0.98 -17.31 -10.63
N LEU A 655 -0.70 -17.49 -9.34
CA LEU A 655 -0.87 -16.44 -8.33
C LEU A 655 0.30 -15.43 -8.32
N SER A 656 1.49 -15.85 -8.76
CA SER A 656 2.70 -15.02 -8.74
C SER A 656 2.89 -14.21 -10.02
N VAL A 657 2.37 -14.70 -11.15
CA VAL A 657 2.57 -14.12 -12.49
C VAL A 657 1.20 -13.97 -13.14
N GLY A 658 0.56 -12.87 -12.97
CA GLY A 658 -0.76 -12.62 -13.56
C GLY A 658 -0.77 -12.65 -15.11
N ALA A 659 -0.64 -11.50 -15.76
CA ALA A 659 -0.31 -11.36 -17.18
C ALA A 659 1.13 -10.88 -17.28
N ALA A 660 1.92 -11.44 -18.17
CA ALA A 660 3.30 -11.05 -18.33
C ALA A 660 3.60 -10.74 -19.80
N ASN A 661 4.41 -9.72 -20.02
CA ASN A 661 5.03 -9.49 -21.32
C ASN A 661 6.23 -10.43 -21.47
N TYR A 662 6.51 -10.83 -22.67
CA TYR A 662 7.70 -11.64 -22.95
C TYR A 662 8.45 -11.13 -24.16
N THR A 663 9.75 -11.34 -24.14
CA THR A 663 10.61 -11.27 -25.32
C THR A 663 11.18 -12.65 -25.55
N MET A 664 10.94 -13.23 -26.72
CA MET A 664 11.47 -14.52 -27.08
C MET A 664 12.42 -14.35 -28.26
N THR A 665 13.67 -14.66 -28.06
CA THR A 665 14.69 -14.71 -29.11
C THR A 665 14.91 -16.16 -29.50
N ILE A 666 14.58 -16.53 -30.74
CA ILE A 666 14.80 -17.87 -31.26
C ILE A 666 16.03 -17.84 -32.14
N THR A 667 16.98 -18.73 -31.86
CA THR A 667 18.20 -18.94 -32.63
C THR A 667 18.21 -20.35 -33.19
N LYS A 668 18.73 -20.47 -34.40
CA LYS A 668 18.99 -21.76 -35.04
C LYS A 668 20.42 -22.16 -34.74
N GLU A 669 20.61 -23.29 -34.07
CA GLU A 669 21.91 -23.89 -33.84
C GLU A 669 22.10 -25.09 -34.75
N THR A 670 23.25 -25.20 -35.37
CA THR A 670 23.64 -26.35 -36.21
C THR A 670 24.93 -26.96 -35.69
N ARG A 671 24.97 -28.29 -35.61
CA ARG A 671 26.19 -29.01 -35.30
C ARG A 671 26.43 -30.11 -36.33
N THR A 672 27.65 -30.41 -36.59
CA THR A 672 28.00 -31.59 -37.39
C THR A 672 28.23 -32.74 -36.44
N ALA A 673 27.35 -33.74 -36.51
CA ALA A 673 27.48 -35.02 -35.79
C ALA A 673 27.75 -36.15 -36.76
N GLY A 674 28.67 -37.04 -36.42
CA GLY A 674 28.95 -38.19 -37.26
C GLY A 674 30.15 -39.02 -36.75
N PHE A 675 30.10 -40.30 -36.95
CA PHE A 675 31.17 -41.23 -36.63
C PHE A 675 31.70 -41.83 -37.93
N LEU A 676 32.99 -41.73 -38.20
CA LEU A 676 33.71 -42.33 -39.34
C LEU A 676 32.95 -42.28 -40.68
N TRP A 677 33.17 -41.24 -41.50
CA TRP A 677 32.75 -41.10 -42.89
C TRP A 677 31.33 -40.61 -43.20
N ILE A 678 30.43 -40.48 -42.22
CA ILE A 678 29.10 -39.87 -42.43
C ILE A 678 29.03 -38.65 -41.53
N LYS A 679 29.08 -37.44 -42.12
CA LYS A 679 28.79 -36.18 -41.45
C LYS A 679 27.37 -35.83 -41.74
N GLN A 680 26.57 -35.73 -40.70
CA GLN A 680 25.19 -35.23 -40.79
C GLN A 680 25.10 -33.93 -40.01
N GLU A 681 24.57 -32.89 -40.61
CA GLU A 681 24.21 -31.68 -39.92
C GLU A 681 22.95 -31.92 -39.14
N GLN A 682 23.01 -31.69 -37.84
CA GLN A 682 21.87 -31.67 -36.94
C GLN A 682 21.57 -30.22 -36.59
N THR A 683 20.26 -29.93 -36.60
CA THR A 683 19.76 -28.57 -36.30
C THR A 683 18.89 -28.65 -35.04
N ARG A 684 18.97 -27.68 -34.22
CA ARG A 684 18.00 -27.45 -33.15
C ARG A 684 17.66 -25.95 -33.07
N TYR A 685 16.51 -25.66 -32.54
CA TYR A 685 16.09 -24.29 -32.25
C TYR A 685 16.20 -24.05 -30.76
N VAL A 686 16.84 -22.96 -30.39
CA VAL A 686 17.01 -22.54 -29.02
C VAL A 686 16.31 -21.19 -28.84
N ALA A 687 15.35 -21.14 -27.91
CA ALA A 687 14.70 -19.91 -27.55
C ALA A 687 15.21 -19.44 -26.18
N THR A 688 15.76 -18.25 -26.14
CA THR A 688 15.92 -17.52 -24.88
C THR A 688 14.68 -16.72 -24.66
N VAL A 689 13.96 -17.03 -23.60
CA VAL A 689 12.71 -16.36 -23.23
C VAL A 689 12.99 -15.46 -22.04
N ILE A 690 12.74 -14.16 -22.23
CA ILE A 690 12.78 -13.18 -21.17
C ILE A 690 11.33 -12.83 -20.87
N VAL A 691 10.86 -13.22 -19.71
CA VAL A 691 9.53 -12.86 -19.23
C VAL A 691 9.68 -11.62 -18.37
N HIS A 692 9.04 -10.55 -18.81
CA HIS A 692 8.99 -9.32 -18.05
C HIS A 692 7.59 -9.19 -17.45
N ASP A 693 7.51 -9.03 -16.16
CA ASP A 693 6.35 -8.44 -15.55
C ASP A 693 6.79 -7.10 -14.98
N ILE A 694 6.26 -6.05 -15.57
CA ILE A 694 6.13 -4.82 -14.84
C ILE A 694 4.92 -5.11 -13.98
N TYR A 695 5.09 -5.19 -12.66
CA TYR A 695 3.97 -4.92 -11.77
C TYR A 695 3.52 -3.48 -12.07
N ASP A 696 3.03 -3.29 -13.28
CA ASP A 696 2.21 -2.19 -13.65
C ASP A 696 0.83 -2.57 -13.16
N PHE A 697 0.51 -2.09 -12.01
CA PHE A 697 -0.73 -2.30 -11.32
C PHE A 697 -1.88 -1.60 -12.03
N THR A 698 -1.86 -1.58 -13.35
CA THR A 698 -3.00 -1.21 -14.16
C THR A 698 -4.12 -2.20 -13.90
N GLU A 699 -5.31 -1.65 -13.71
CA GLU A 699 -6.57 -2.34 -13.45
C GLU A 699 -6.68 -3.67 -14.21
N TRP A 700 -6.66 -4.77 -13.47
CA TRP A 700 -6.73 -6.12 -14.05
C TRP A 700 -8.14 -6.41 -14.56
N ARG A 701 -8.25 -6.78 -15.83
CA ARG A 701 -9.53 -6.94 -16.54
C ARG A 701 -10.14 -8.34 -16.46
N ASP A 702 -9.56 -9.28 -15.73
CA ASP A 702 -9.95 -10.69 -15.88
C ASP A 702 -10.74 -11.32 -14.72
N GLY A 703 -11.22 -10.55 -13.77
CA GLY A 703 -12.19 -11.04 -12.77
C GLY A 703 -11.68 -12.05 -11.75
N SER A 704 -10.41 -12.40 -11.71
CA SER A 704 -9.87 -13.26 -10.65
C SER A 704 -9.65 -12.47 -9.37
N SER A 705 -10.26 -12.93 -8.28
CA SER A 705 -10.42 -12.13 -7.06
C SER A 705 -9.12 -11.78 -6.33
N PHE A 706 -8.08 -12.59 -6.38
CA PHE A 706 -6.84 -12.33 -5.64
C PHE A 706 -5.79 -11.57 -6.47
N GLY A 707 -5.57 -11.93 -7.71
CA GLY A 707 -4.67 -11.22 -8.61
C GLY A 707 -5.14 -9.79 -8.90
N SER A 708 -6.45 -9.58 -9.13
CA SER A 708 -7.05 -8.25 -9.28
C SER A 708 -6.87 -7.37 -8.05
N ILE A 709 -6.98 -7.96 -6.87
CA ILE A 709 -6.86 -7.23 -5.61
C ILE A 709 -5.40 -6.80 -5.40
N MET A 710 -4.44 -7.69 -5.60
CA MET A 710 -3.02 -7.37 -5.44
C MET A 710 -2.55 -6.34 -6.50
N ASN A 711 -3.02 -6.46 -7.74
CA ASN A 711 -2.72 -5.50 -8.79
C ASN A 711 -3.36 -4.12 -8.54
N ASN A 712 -4.62 -4.07 -8.12
CA ASN A 712 -5.26 -2.80 -7.77
C ASN A 712 -4.59 -2.11 -6.58
N ILE A 713 -4.13 -2.89 -5.61
CA ILE A 713 -3.40 -2.39 -4.45
C ILE A 713 -2.11 -1.71 -4.86
N ALA A 714 -1.36 -2.37 -5.65
CA ALA A 714 -0.08 -1.89 -6.01
C ALA A 714 -0.18 -0.78 -7.10
N TYR A 715 -1.20 -0.81 -7.99
CA TYR A 715 -1.56 0.32 -8.85
C TYR A 715 -1.88 1.59 -8.04
N ILE A 716 -2.67 1.46 -6.99
CA ILE A 716 -2.95 2.56 -6.08
C ILE A 716 -1.68 3.02 -5.35
N GLY A 717 -0.85 2.09 -4.89
CA GLY A 717 0.45 2.39 -4.28
C GLY A 717 1.41 3.10 -5.25
N GLN A 718 1.42 2.71 -6.52
CA GLN A 718 2.21 3.33 -7.58
C GLN A 718 1.71 4.73 -7.93
N ILE A 719 0.40 4.91 -8.10
CA ILE A 719 -0.24 6.23 -8.31
C ILE A 719 0.06 7.16 -7.14
N MET A 720 0.04 6.64 -5.92
CA MET A 720 0.31 7.42 -4.71
C MET A 720 1.80 7.58 -4.40
N GLY A 721 2.70 7.02 -5.22
CA GLY A 721 4.14 7.07 -5.00
C GLY A 721 4.65 6.30 -3.79
N TYR A 722 3.82 5.45 -3.17
CA TYR A 722 4.23 4.60 -2.06
C TYR A 722 4.87 3.30 -2.50
N ILE A 723 4.51 2.79 -3.67
CA ILE A 723 5.08 1.58 -4.26
C ILE A 723 5.70 1.97 -5.59
N LYS A 724 7.00 1.74 -5.73
CA LYS A 724 7.65 1.81 -7.03
C LYS A 724 7.19 0.61 -7.85
N ALA A 725 6.98 0.80 -9.16
CA ALA A 725 6.75 -0.30 -10.07
C ALA A 725 7.93 -1.28 -9.98
N TYR A 726 7.67 -2.55 -9.65
CA TYR A 726 8.68 -3.59 -9.73
C TYR A 726 8.68 -4.15 -11.14
N ARG A 727 9.82 -4.14 -11.78
CA ARG A 727 10.08 -5.04 -12.89
C ARG A 727 10.67 -6.32 -12.31
N TRP A 728 10.13 -7.46 -12.68
CA TRP A 728 10.84 -8.72 -12.54
C TRP A 728 11.05 -9.31 -13.93
N GLN A 729 12.11 -10.03 -14.07
CA GLN A 729 12.49 -10.67 -15.32
C GLN A 729 12.92 -12.09 -15.00
N ALA A 730 12.35 -13.05 -15.67
CA ALA A 730 12.84 -14.41 -15.66
C ALA A 730 13.45 -14.73 -17.01
N VAL A 731 14.72 -15.09 -17.00
CA VAL A 731 15.45 -15.51 -18.20
C VAL A 731 15.65 -17.01 -18.15
N PHE A 732 15.21 -17.70 -19.17
CA PHE A 732 15.42 -19.14 -19.29
C PHE A 732 15.46 -19.57 -20.75
N THR A 733 16.01 -20.75 -20.99
CA THR A 733 16.20 -21.28 -22.33
C THR A 733 15.35 -22.51 -22.53
N ILE A 734 14.62 -22.56 -23.63
CA ILE A 734 13.91 -23.74 -24.15
C ILE A 734 14.58 -24.12 -25.46
N ALA A 735 14.82 -25.37 -25.66
CA ALA A 735 15.41 -25.85 -26.91
C ALA A 735 14.68 -27.10 -27.40
N THR A 736 14.57 -27.22 -28.71
CA THR A 736 14.19 -28.50 -29.35
C THR A 736 15.30 -29.52 -29.19
N ASP A 737 14.96 -30.78 -29.31
CA ASP A 737 15.98 -31.84 -29.48
C ASP A 737 16.73 -31.65 -30.80
N TRP A 738 17.92 -32.25 -30.90
CA TRP A 738 18.68 -32.22 -32.14
C TRP A 738 18.03 -33.10 -33.21
N GLU A 739 17.67 -32.54 -34.34
CA GLU A 739 17.20 -33.20 -35.55
C GLU A 739 18.33 -33.53 -36.51
#